data_086a98c75f7aeb87ed039fe6ac07f815
#
_entry.id   086a98c75f7aeb87ed039fe6ac07f815
#
_cell.length_a   1.000
_cell.length_b   1.000
_cell.length_c   1.000
_cell.angle_alpha   90.00
_cell.angle_beta   90.00
_cell.angle_gamma   90.00
#
_symmetry.space_group_name_H-M   'P 1'
#
loop_
_entity.id
_entity.type
_entity.pdbx_description
1 polymer ?
#
loop_
_entity_poly.entity_id
_entity_poly.type
_entity_poly.pdbx_seq_one_letter_code
_entity_poly.pdbx_strand_id
1 'polypeptide(L)'
;MRVLVVVHGFPPEAQGGTELYALAHARTLRSAHGDDVAVLTRTQDSTRPEYELRSEARDGLRIFSINNTFRRARSFEETYRNRTIGAIADRVIDDFQPQVAHVHHLTCLSTTIVRSLADRRIPCFLTLHDYWLICHRGQLLDVDHRVCEGPGGGEEGCHACLGLAGGAGGVGFAGARTVRAIERRLSAPAARELRRRAEWVAALAGAAGGSEQERKRLAHMREVCDQVTQFVAPSRFIRDQFVRFGVPADRISVSPYGVEPRRVSGFGQTVETGPPSKPDRSNPSTSLPRLRLGFLGTLMVSKGAHVLLEAIDRLPCGSVSVDLFGAHADYHGDDSYRGQLEPLLRRPDVRVHGPISHDDVMAMLKSIDVLVVPSIWPENSPFVIHEAFLAGVPVVASRIGGIPELVRDGENGLLFAPGDPDDLATALARLIREPDLRDTLCAGIAPPTPLDDDVRFVRDIYRRHETPNVSVMGANRLAAVVLNFRTPEQTFLAVKSLVASRRRLDDIIVVDNDCVDPSDSPIGVWKDIRREITFVRTGSNLGFSGGMNVGIREALQRGAARVLLVNSDVIVPPDTVQLLERCLDSKPRLGIAGPVILARSNPGEIASTGMSYSSLTGRMRHRDNGRRLDLQVRPAGVRRADGVSGCLMMVERAVFESIGLLEEEYFFSFEDLDFCLRARHAGFETGVAGTATVYHEGGQSLGSRSPRRFYFAARNHLLLARRSGPSRGRVARLSRGCSIVALNLAHALVSPGGSVATRIGAVALGTRDYLMNRFGAGPR
;
A
#
# COMPACT_ATOMS: atom_id res chain seq x y z
N MET A 1 12.49 -7.93 8.87
CA MET A 1 11.72 -6.85 8.20
C MET A 1 10.23 -7.00 8.48
N ARG A 2 9.44 -5.92 8.33
CA ARG A 2 7.97 -6.02 8.23
C ARG A 2 7.60 -6.03 6.75
N VAL A 3 7.04 -7.15 6.29
CA VAL A 3 6.73 -7.39 4.87
C VAL A 3 5.21 -7.50 4.70
N LEU A 4 4.62 -6.64 3.87
CA LEU A 4 3.22 -6.75 3.46
C LEU A 4 3.12 -7.52 2.14
N VAL A 5 2.57 -8.71 2.18
CA VAL A 5 2.26 -9.53 1.00
C VAL A 5 0.86 -9.16 0.50
N VAL A 6 0.72 -8.83 -0.80
CA VAL A 6 -0.57 -8.47 -1.41
C VAL A 6 -0.91 -9.47 -2.50
N VAL A 7 -2.06 -10.15 -2.38
CA VAL A 7 -2.51 -11.17 -3.33
C VAL A 7 -4.02 -11.19 -3.46
N HIS A 8 -4.54 -11.46 -4.66
CA HIS A 8 -5.97 -11.37 -4.99
C HIS A 8 -6.85 -12.49 -4.41
N GLY A 9 -6.26 -13.54 -3.89
CA GLY A 9 -6.88 -14.67 -3.19
C GLY A 9 -5.84 -15.30 -2.27
N PHE A 10 -6.28 -16.04 -1.24
CA PHE A 10 -5.38 -16.67 -0.29
C PHE A 10 -5.99 -17.98 0.23
N PRO A 11 -5.19 -19.05 0.44
CA PRO A 11 -5.72 -20.29 0.98
C PRO A 11 -6.35 -20.11 2.38
N PRO A 12 -7.40 -20.91 2.72
CA PRO A 12 -7.96 -22.04 1.97
C PRO A 12 -8.99 -21.65 0.90
N GLU A 13 -9.46 -20.39 0.86
CA GLU A 13 -10.55 -19.94 -0.01
C GLU A 13 -10.17 -19.93 -1.50
N ALA A 14 -8.88 -19.73 -1.80
CA ALA A 14 -8.32 -19.74 -3.15
C ALA A 14 -7.01 -20.56 -3.16
N GLN A 15 -6.89 -21.51 -4.10
CA GLN A 15 -5.80 -22.48 -4.17
C GLN A 15 -5.17 -22.60 -5.58
N GLY A 16 -5.14 -21.52 -6.33
CA GLY A 16 -4.38 -21.45 -7.58
C GLY A 16 -2.88 -21.35 -7.34
N GLY A 17 -2.07 -21.46 -8.40
CA GLY A 17 -0.61 -21.43 -8.30
C GLY A 17 -0.08 -20.14 -7.68
N THR A 18 -0.64 -18.98 -8.03
CA THR A 18 -0.26 -17.68 -7.46
C THR A 18 -0.52 -17.62 -5.96
N GLU A 19 -1.68 -18.07 -5.50
CA GLU A 19 -2.10 -18.03 -4.11
C GLU A 19 -1.27 -18.99 -3.24
N LEU A 20 -1.01 -20.19 -3.76
CA LEU A 20 -0.17 -21.19 -3.08
C LEU A 20 1.28 -20.71 -2.98
N TYR A 21 1.80 -20.11 -4.04
CA TYR A 21 3.14 -19.52 -4.00
C TYR A 21 3.22 -18.33 -3.02
N ALA A 22 2.23 -17.44 -3.01
CA ALA A 22 2.18 -16.32 -2.07
C ALA A 22 2.13 -16.79 -0.61
N LEU A 23 1.39 -17.88 -0.32
CA LEU A 23 1.38 -18.50 1.00
C LEU A 23 2.75 -19.09 1.35
N ALA A 24 3.36 -19.87 0.44
CA ALA A 24 4.66 -20.47 0.64
C ALA A 24 5.75 -19.39 0.86
N HIS A 25 5.75 -18.33 0.06
CA HIS A 25 6.62 -17.17 0.18
C HIS A 25 6.46 -16.49 1.55
N ALA A 26 5.21 -16.17 1.96
CA ALA A 26 4.93 -15.53 3.25
C ALA A 26 5.38 -16.39 4.44
N ARG A 27 5.14 -17.72 4.39
CA ARG A 27 5.57 -18.65 5.44
C ARG A 27 7.08 -18.74 5.53
N THR A 28 7.78 -18.82 4.41
CA THR A 28 9.25 -18.93 4.37
C THR A 28 9.92 -17.64 4.85
N LEU A 29 9.43 -16.45 4.46
CA LEU A 29 9.88 -15.17 5.02
C LEU A 29 9.80 -15.16 6.55
N ARG A 30 8.71 -15.69 7.11
CA ARG A 30 8.52 -15.73 8.55
C ARG A 30 9.37 -16.80 9.22
N SER A 31 9.29 -18.07 8.74
CA SER A 31 9.87 -19.24 9.44
C SER A 31 11.38 -19.33 9.27
N ALA A 32 11.90 -19.10 8.05
CA ALA A 32 13.31 -19.22 7.74
C ALA A 32 14.09 -17.92 7.98
N HIS A 33 13.44 -16.77 7.83
CA HIS A 33 14.13 -15.48 7.88
C HIS A 33 13.73 -14.60 9.07
N GLY A 34 12.71 -14.99 9.86
CA GLY A 34 12.26 -14.26 11.05
C GLY A 34 11.60 -12.92 10.75
N ASP A 35 11.10 -12.73 9.53
CA ASP A 35 10.42 -11.50 9.16
C ASP A 35 9.01 -11.44 9.76
N ASP A 36 8.52 -10.24 10.12
CA ASP A 36 7.14 -10.02 10.51
C ASP A 36 6.30 -9.83 9.23
N VAL A 37 5.38 -10.76 8.97
CA VAL A 37 4.67 -10.82 7.70
C VAL A 37 3.18 -10.66 7.91
N ALA A 38 2.59 -9.71 7.17
CA ALA A 38 1.15 -9.58 7.02
C ALA A 38 0.73 -9.82 5.58
N VAL A 39 -0.49 -10.32 5.39
CA VAL A 39 -1.08 -10.58 4.07
C VAL A 39 -2.30 -9.70 3.90
N LEU A 40 -2.38 -8.98 2.78
CA LEU A 40 -3.58 -8.28 2.33
C LEU A 40 -4.17 -9.04 1.15
N THR A 41 -5.39 -9.55 1.32
CA THR A 41 -6.04 -10.40 0.33
C THR A 41 -7.51 -10.03 0.13
N ARG A 42 -8.16 -10.71 -0.80
CA ARG A 42 -9.59 -10.60 -1.09
C ARG A 42 -10.33 -11.86 -0.68
N THR A 43 -11.55 -11.68 -0.20
CA THR A 43 -12.57 -12.75 -0.12
C THR A 43 -13.74 -12.43 -1.05
N GLN A 44 -14.50 -13.47 -1.40
CA GLN A 44 -15.68 -13.34 -2.26
C GLN A 44 -16.88 -14.02 -1.60
N ASP A 45 -17.48 -13.35 -0.64
CA ASP A 45 -18.65 -13.83 0.09
C ASP A 45 -19.86 -12.93 -0.22
N SER A 46 -20.82 -13.49 -0.95
CA SER A 46 -22.05 -12.78 -1.34
C SER A 46 -22.99 -12.50 -0.18
N THR A 47 -22.82 -13.17 0.94
CA THR A 47 -23.65 -12.99 2.15
C THR A 47 -23.18 -11.84 3.02
N ARG A 48 -21.95 -11.35 2.80
CA ARG A 48 -21.31 -10.29 3.59
C ARG A 48 -21.41 -8.92 2.93
N PRO A 49 -21.24 -7.84 3.72
CA PRO A 49 -21.12 -6.50 3.19
C PRO A 49 -19.98 -6.37 2.19
N GLU A 50 -20.25 -5.64 1.10
CA GLU A 50 -19.21 -5.30 0.12
C GLU A 50 -18.20 -4.35 0.76
N TYR A 51 -16.90 -4.62 0.56
CA TYR A 51 -15.76 -3.92 1.12
C TYR A 51 -15.59 -4.06 2.65
N GLU A 52 -16.20 -5.09 3.27
CA GLU A 52 -15.90 -5.43 4.66
C GLU A 52 -14.42 -5.80 4.78
N LEU A 53 -13.72 -5.20 5.74
CA LEU A 53 -12.35 -5.56 6.11
C LEU A 53 -12.39 -6.48 7.33
N ARG A 54 -11.72 -7.61 7.24
CA ARG A 54 -11.53 -8.56 8.34
C ARG A 54 -10.05 -8.76 8.62
N SER A 55 -9.72 -9.09 9.84
CA SER A 55 -8.37 -9.42 10.27
C SER A 55 -8.40 -10.71 11.07
N GLU A 56 -7.52 -11.64 10.75
CA GLU A 56 -7.31 -12.88 11.50
C GLU A 56 -5.82 -13.19 11.61
N ALA A 57 -5.46 -14.05 12.56
CA ALA A 57 -4.13 -14.63 12.67
C ALA A 57 -4.20 -16.12 12.36
N ARG A 58 -3.38 -16.58 11.41
CA ARG A 58 -3.30 -17.99 11.01
C ARG A 58 -1.87 -18.37 10.67
N ASP A 59 -1.37 -19.45 11.24
CA ASP A 59 0.02 -19.92 11.10
C ASP A 59 1.05 -18.83 11.46
N GLY A 60 0.64 -17.95 12.37
CA GLY A 60 1.45 -16.80 12.80
C GLY A 60 1.51 -15.67 11.78
N LEU A 61 0.82 -15.74 10.64
CA LEU A 61 0.63 -14.65 9.70
C LEU A 61 -0.58 -13.81 10.11
N ARG A 62 -0.47 -12.50 9.98
CA ARG A 62 -1.58 -11.57 10.15
C ARG A 62 -2.26 -11.36 8.79
N ILE A 63 -3.51 -11.83 8.63
CA ILE A 63 -4.21 -11.82 7.37
C ILE A 63 -5.32 -10.78 7.41
N PHE A 64 -5.27 -9.82 6.48
CA PHE A 64 -6.31 -8.83 6.23
C PHE A 64 -7.05 -9.19 4.96
N SER A 65 -8.35 -9.42 5.05
CA SER A 65 -9.19 -9.80 3.90
C SER A 65 -10.25 -8.73 3.63
N ILE A 66 -10.36 -8.33 2.36
CA ILE A 66 -11.37 -7.38 1.89
C ILE A 66 -12.41 -8.15 1.09
N ASN A 67 -13.69 -8.08 1.49
CA ASN A 67 -14.76 -8.70 0.73
C ASN A 67 -15.07 -7.87 -0.53
N ASN A 68 -14.77 -8.40 -1.72
CA ASN A 68 -15.07 -7.75 -2.99
C ASN A 68 -15.72 -8.74 -3.97
N THR A 69 -17.03 -8.59 -4.16
CA THR A 69 -17.83 -9.38 -5.10
C THR A 69 -18.20 -8.59 -6.36
N PHE A 70 -17.67 -7.36 -6.50
CA PHE A 70 -17.99 -6.39 -7.56
C PHE A 70 -19.45 -5.92 -7.59
N ARG A 71 -20.27 -6.20 -6.57
CA ARG A 71 -21.67 -5.76 -6.52
C ARG A 71 -21.85 -4.26 -6.60
N ARG A 72 -20.86 -3.50 -6.07
CA ARG A 72 -20.88 -2.03 -6.05
C ARG A 72 -20.07 -1.39 -7.17
N ALA A 73 -19.39 -2.17 -8.01
CA ALA A 73 -18.67 -1.63 -9.16
C ALA A 73 -19.64 -1.02 -10.18
N ARG A 74 -19.39 0.22 -10.59
CA ARG A 74 -20.26 1.00 -11.49
C ARG A 74 -19.65 1.19 -12.87
N SER A 75 -18.36 0.92 -13.04
CA SER A 75 -17.63 1.08 -14.28
C SER A 75 -16.57 -0.01 -14.43
N PHE A 76 -16.05 -0.18 -15.65
CA PHE A 76 -14.92 -1.05 -15.91
C PHE A 76 -13.68 -0.59 -15.13
N GLU A 77 -13.44 0.74 -15.02
CA GLU A 77 -12.33 1.29 -14.26
C GLU A 77 -12.37 0.84 -12.78
N GLU A 78 -13.54 0.79 -12.15
CA GLU A 78 -13.66 0.36 -10.76
C GLU A 78 -13.32 -1.11 -10.52
N THR A 79 -13.19 -1.93 -11.57
CA THR A 79 -12.74 -3.33 -11.46
C THR A 79 -11.24 -3.46 -11.22
N TYR A 80 -10.44 -2.44 -11.56
CA TYR A 80 -9.00 -2.43 -11.37
C TYR A 80 -8.49 -1.21 -10.58
N ARG A 81 -9.24 -0.09 -10.55
CA ARG A 81 -8.91 1.15 -9.82
C ARG A 81 -10.05 1.54 -8.90
N ASN A 82 -10.12 0.94 -7.73
CA ASN A 82 -11.18 1.11 -6.75
C ASN A 82 -10.72 1.95 -5.57
N ARG A 83 -11.24 3.17 -5.44
CA ARG A 83 -10.87 4.11 -4.38
C ARG A 83 -11.25 3.63 -2.98
N THR A 84 -12.37 2.89 -2.86
CA THR A 84 -12.82 2.36 -1.55
C THR A 84 -11.86 1.29 -1.05
N ILE A 85 -11.44 0.36 -1.93
CA ILE A 85 -10.43 -0.64 -1.59
C ILE A 85 -9.10 0.04 -1.26
N GLY A 86 -8.72 1.09 -2.01
CA GLY A 86 -7.53 1.89 -1.71
C GLY A 86 -7.55 2.48 -0.30
N ALA A 87 -8.65 3.13 0.09
CA ALA A 87 -8.80 3.70 1.43
C ALA A 87 -8.79 2.63 2.56
N ILE A 88 -9.21 1.40 2.26
CA ILE A 88 -9.11 0.27 3.20
C ILE A 88 -7.66 -0.21 3.28
N ALA A 89 -6.98 -0.33 2.15
CA ALA A 89 -5.57 -0.70 2.10
C ALA A 89 -4.69 0.34 2.82
N ASP A 90 -5.01 1.63 2.71
CA ASP A 90 -4.36 2.71 3.48
C ASP A 90 -4.39 2.41 4.98
N ARG A 91 -5.56 2.01 5.52
CA ARG A 91 -5.67 1.65 6.94
C ARG A 91 -4.84 0.43 7.32
N VAL A 92 -4.78 -0.58 6.45
CA VAL A 92 -3.96 -1.78 6.68
C VAL A 92 -2.47 -1.43 6.65
N ILE A 93 -2.04 -0.61 5.70
CA ILE A 93 -0.66 -0.14 5.58
C ILE A 93 -0.28 0.71 6.82
N ASP A 94 -1.17 1.60 7.25
CA ASP A 94 -0.97 2.46 8.41
C ASP A 94 -0.98 1.66 9.74
N ASP A 95 -1.76 0.57 9.85
CA ASP A 95 -1.79 -0.31 11.01
C ASP A 95 -0.55 -1.22 11.08
N PHE A 96 -0.19 -1.86 9.97
CA PHE A 96 0.94 -2.80 9.94
C PHE A 96 2.30 -2.10 9.81
N GLN A 97 2.37 -0.90 9.19
CA GLN A 97 3.59 -0.13 8.96
C GLN A 97 4.68 -0.96 8.25
N PRO A 98 4.43 -1.52 7.05
CA PRO A 98 5.40 -2.35 6.36
C PRO A 98 6.64 -1.56 5.96
N GLN A 99 7.81 -2.20 6.04
CA GLN A 99 9.06 -1.67 5.51
C GLN A 99 9.18 -1.90 4.00
N VAL A 100 8.57 -2.99 3.53
CA VAL A 100 8.47 -3.33 2.12
C VAL A 100 7.11 -3.97 1.85
N ALA A 101 6.61 -3.85 0.63
CA ALA A 101 5.43 -4.57 0.18
C ALA A 101 5.76 -5.42 -1.03
N HIS A 102 5.31 -6.68 -1.01
CA HIS A 102 5.42 -7.58 -2.16
C HIS A 102 4.02 -7.89 -2.71
N VAL A 103 3.80 -7.47 -3.93
CA VAL A 103 2.55 -7.68 -4.64
C VAL A 103 2.69 -8.93 -5.53
N HIS A 104 1.89 -9.95 -5.24
CA HIS A 104 1.77 -11.10 -6.12
C HIS A 104 0.69 -10.88 -7.18
N HIS A 105 -0.43 -10.26 -6.81
CA HIS A 105 -1.45 -9.92 -7.80
C HIS A 105 -2.43 -8.85 -7.29
N LEU A 106 -2.93 -8.01 -8.21
CA LEU A 106 -3.87 -6.91 -7.92
C LEU A 106 -5.26 -7.10 -8.51
N THR A 107 -5.47 -8.13 -9.34
CA THR A 107 -6.82 -8.40 -9.88
C THR A 107 -7.81 -8.55 -8.74
N CYS A 108 -9.03 -8.08 -8.93
CA CYS A 108 -10.08 -8.13 -7.90
C CYS A 108 -9.77 -7.37 -6.59
N LEU A 109 -8.58 -6.81 -6.45
CA LEU A 109 -8.23 -5.80 -5.45
C LEU A 109 -8.24 -4.40 -6.10
N SER A 110 -7.15 -3.64 -5.98
CA SER A 110 -7.05 -2.35 -6.62
C SER A 110 -5.60 -1.93 -6.86
N THR A 111 -5.33 -1.36 -8.02
CA THR A 111 -4.05 -0.75 -8.35
C THR A 111 -3.73 0.48 -7.49
N THR A 112 -4.74 1.09 -6.84
CA THR A 112 -4.53 2.20 -5.89
C THR A 112 -3.63 1.81 -4.71
N ILE A 113 -3.51 0.50 -4.39
CA ILE A 113 -2.62 -0.01 -3.36
C ILE A 113 -1.16 0.36 -3.67
N VAL A 114 -0.72 0.21 -4.93
CA VAL A 114 0.64 0.58 -5.35
C VAL A 114 0.88 2.08 -5.15
N ARG A 115 -0.11 2.91 -5.49
CA ARG A 115 -0.06 4.35 -5.25
C ARG A 115 0.03 4.67 -3.74
N SER A 116 -0.75 4.00 -2.92
CA SER A 116 -0.74 4.17 -1.46
C SER A 116 0.64 3.85 -0.85
N LEU A 117 1.33 2.83 -1.38
CA LEU A 117 2.69 2.47 -1.01
C LEU A 117 3.71 3.53 -1.47
N ALA A 118 3.61 3.96 -2.73
CA ALA A 118 4.49 4.98 -3.30
C ALA A 118 4.37 6.33 -2.57
N ASP A 119 3.14 6.76 -2.24
CA ASP A 119 2.88 7.99 -1.48
C ASP A 119 3.51 7.95 -0.07
N ARG A 120 3.73 6.74 0.50
CA ARG A 120 4.41 6.50 1.78
C ARG A 120 5.89 6.16 1.64
N ARG A 121 6.43 6.18 0.40
CA ARG A 121 7.80 5.77 0.08
C ARG A 121 8.15 4.36 0.57
N ILE A 122 7.15 3.47 0.62
CA ILE A 122 7.34 2.06 0.92
C ILE A 122 7.75 1.35 -0.38
N PRO A 123 8.93 0.72 -0.45
CA PRO A 123 9.35 -0.01 -1.64
C PRO A 123 8.33 -1.10 -1.99
N CYS A 124 7.86 -1.08 -3.25
CA CYS A 124 6.88 -2.00 -3.78
C CYS A 124 7.56 -2.95 -4.77
N PHE A 125 7.52 -4.24 -4.48
CA PHE A 125 7.99 -5.31 -5.34
C PHE A 125 6.82 -6.04 -5.95
N LEU A 126 6.92 -6.48 -7.20
CA LEU A 126 5.83 -7.17 -7.87
C LEU A 126 6.34 -8.39 -8.62
N THR A 127 5.81 -9.59 -8.26
CA THR A 127 6.06 -10.81 -9.04
C THR A 127 5.08 -10.92 -10.19
N LEU A 128 5.61 -11.12 -11.39
CA LEU A 128 4.85 -11.22 -12.63
C LEU A 128 4.31 -12.64 -12.83
N HIS A 129 3.15 -12.95 -12.25
CA HIS A 129 2.54 -14.29 -12.35
C HIS A 129 1.83 -14.52 -13.68
N ASP A 130 1.28 -13.45 -14.28
CA ASP A 130 0.57 -13.46 -15.55
C ASP A 130 0.71 -12.09 -16.26
N TYR A 131 -0.09 -11.88 -17.28
CA TYR A 131 -0.06 -10.67 -18.10
C TYR A 131 -1.14 -9.65 -17.75
N TRP A 132 -1.77 -9.72 -16.58
CA TRP A 132 -2.92 -8.88 -16.22
C TRP A 132 -2.64 -7.38 -16.30
N LEU A 133 -1.44 -6.91 -16.02
CA LEU A 133 -1.08 -5.51 -16.20
C LEU A 133 -1.04 -5.09 -17.68
N ILE A 134 -0.73 -6.02 -18.60
CA ILE A 134 -0.69 -5.80 -20.05
C ILE A 134 -2.05 -6.07 -20.68
N CYS A 135 -2.66 -7.20 -20.33
CA CYS A 135 -3.90 -7.72 -20.91
C CYS A 135 -4.96 -7.87 -19.81
N HIS A 136 -6.15 -7.26 -19.98
CA HIS A 136 -7.20 -7.36 -18.96
C HIS A 136 -7.72 -8.80 -18.75
N ARG A 137 -7.53 -9.71 -19.72
CA ARG A 137 -7.82 -11.14 -19.59
C ARG A 137 -6.70 -11.92 -18.88
N GLY A 138 -5.52 -11.36 -18.74
CA GLY A 138 -4.39 -11.92 -18.01
C GLY A 138 -3.60 -13.01 -18.72
N GLN A 139 -4.08 -13.56 -19.83
CA GLN A 139 -3.48 -14.75 -20.46
C GLN A 139 -3.00 -14.55 -21.91
N LEU A 140 -3.09 -13.34 -22.45
CA LEU A 140 -2.76 -13.06 -23.86
C LEU A 140 -3.46 -14.03 -24.84
N LEU A 141 -4.73 -14.33 -24.58
CA LEU A 141 -5.63 -15.02 -25.52
C LEU A 141 -6.75 -14.06 -25.93
N ASP A 142 -7.02 -14.00 -27.22
CA ASP A 142 -8.15 -13.24 -27.76
C ASP A 142 -9.52 -13.94 -27.51
N VAL A 143 -10.58 -13.38 -28.08
CA VAL A 143 -11.94 -13.93 -27.93
C VAL A 143 -12.13 -15.28 -28.62
N ASP A 144 -11.32 -15.59 -29.63
CA ASP A 144 -11.31 -16.85 -30.37
C ASP A 144 -10.32 -17.86 -29.80
N HIS A 145 -9.76 -17.58 -28.61
CA HIS A 145 -8.73 -18.36 -27.93
C HIS A 145 -7.40 -18.50 -28.70
N ARG A 146 -7.11 -17.56 -29.58
CA ARG A 146 -5.81 -17.48 -30.28
C ARG A 146 -4.83 -16.68 -29.45
N VAL A 147 -3.55 -17.04 -29.58
CA VAL A 147 -2.48 -16.30 -28.90
C VAL A 147 -2.42 -14.88 -29.44
N CYS A 148 -2.44 -13.92 -28.52
CA CYS A 148 -2.37 -12.48 -28.77
C CYS A 148 -0.97 -11.97 -28.42
N GLU A 149 -0.36 -11.15 -29.29
CA GLU A 149 0.95 -10.54 -29.03
C GLU A 149 0.90 -9.37 -28.04
N GLY A 150 -0.30 -9.05 -27.51
CA GLY A 150 -0.51 -7.94 -26.59
C GLY A 150 -0.83 -6.61 -27.31
N PRO A 151 -0.92 -5.49 -26.57
CA PRO A 151 -1.40 -4.20 -27.09
C PRO A 151 -0.43 -3.44 -28.01
N GLY A 152 0.69 -4.02 -28.40
CA GLY A 152 1.73 -3.35 -29.21
C GLY A 152 1.43 -3.22 -30.70
N GLY A 153 0.42 -3.91 -31.23
CA GLY A 153 0.11 -3.98 -32.67
C GLY A 153 -1.11 -3.18 -33.12
N GLY A 154 -1.70 -2.37 -32.29
CA GLY A 154 -2.93 -1.61 -32.53
C GLY A 154 -3.96 -1.90 -31.44
N GLU A 155 -4.42 -0.86 -30.79
CA GLU A 155 -5.39 -0.90 -29.69
C GLU A 155 -6.76 -1.50 -30.10
N GLU A 156 -6.96 -1.72 -31.40
CA GLU A 156 -8.21 -2.24 -31.99
C GLU A 156 -8.52 -3.68 -31.58
N GLY A 157 -7.49 -4.54 -31.38
CA GLY A 157 -7.69 -5.93 -30.99
C GLY A 157 -8.17 -6.11 -29.54
N CYS A 158 -7.75 -5.25 -28.64
CA CYS A 158 -8.13 -5.30 -27.23
C CYS A 158 -9.61 -4.93 -26.99
N HIS A 159 -10.19 -4.13 -27.89
CA HIS A 159 -11.59 -3.75 -27.83
C HIS A 159 -12.54 -4.97 -27.92
N ALA A 160 -12.28 -5.89 -28.83
CA ALA A 160 -13.07 -7.12 -28.98
C ALA A 160 -13.06 -7.96 -27.68
N CYS A 161 -11.91 -8.00 -27.00
CA CYS A 161 -11.74 -8.73 -25.75
C CYS A 161 -12.50 -8.12 -24.55
N LEU A 162 -12.76 -6.81 -24.53
CA LEU A 162 -13.58 -6.16 -23.52
C LEU A 162 -15.07 -6.47 -23.68
N GLY A 163 -15.53 -6.68 -24.90
CA GLY A 163 -16.92 -6.93 -25.24
C GLY A 163 -17.86 -5.86 -24.64
N LEU A 164 -19.03 -6.27 -24.18
CA LEU A 164 -20.03 -5.37 -23.56
C LEU A 164 -19.50 -4.59 -22.34
N ALA A 165 -18.47 -5.08 -21.65
CA ALA A 165 -17.92 -4.41 -20.46
C ALA A 165 -17.16 -3.12 -20.84
N GLY A 166 -16.68 -3.01 -22.10
CA GLY A 166 -15.99 -1.84 -22.62
C GLY A 166 -16.88 -0.72 -23.13
N GLY A 167 -18.20 -0.85 -23.08
CA GLY A 167 -19.16 0.17 -23.54
C GLY A 167 -19.01 1.50 -22.79
N ALA A 168 -19.26 2.61 -23.49
CA ALA A 168 -19.11 3.95 -22.96
C ALA A 168 -20.00 4.20 -21.73
N GLY A 169 -19.36 4.51 -20.58
CA GLY A 169 -20.03 4.90 -19.36
C GLY A 169 -20.67 3.77 -18.55
N GLY A 170 -21.26 4.14 -17.41
CA GLY A 170 -21.88 3.21 -16.45
C GLY A 170 -23.07 2.41 -17.01
N VAL A 171 -23.70 2.89 -18.09
CA VAL A 171 -24.85 2.23 -18.73
C VAL A 171 -24.41 0.95 -19.47
N GLY A 172 -23.28 0.98 -20.20
CA GLY A 172 -22.74 -0.20 -20.89
C GLY A 172 -22.31 -1.29 -19.91
N PHE A 173 -21.63 -0.90 -18.83
CA PHE A 173 -21.21 -1.82 -17.77
C PHE A 173 -22.40 -2.44 -17.01
N ALA A 174 -23.44 -1.63 -16.71
CA ALA A 174 -24.66 -2.12 -16.09
C ALA A 174 -25.43 -3.08 -17.03
N GLY A 175 -25.50 -2.75 -18.32
CA GLY A 175 -26.05 -3.61 -19.37
C GLY A 175 -25.35 -4.95 -19.45
N ALA A 176 -24.03 -4.96 -19.51
CA ALA A 176 -23.24 -6.20 -19.51
C ALA A 176 -23.50 -7.08 -18.28
N ARG A 177 -23.63 -6.47 -17.10
CA ARG A 177 -24.01 -7.21 -15.87
C ARG A 177 -25.39 -7.81 -15.93
N THR A 178 -26.35 -7.07 -16.49
CA THR A 178 -27.72 -7.54 -16.65
C THR A 178 -27.78 -8.70 -17.63
N VAL A 179 -27.09 -8.61 -18.77
CA VAL A 179 -26.98 -9.69 -19.76
C VAL A 179 -26.37 -10.92 -19.10
N ARG A 180 -25.26 -10.82 -18.39
CA ARG A 180 -24.64 -11.95 -17.65
C ARG A 180 -25.56 -12.55 -16.59
N ALA A 181 -26.35 -11.74 -15.89
CA ALA A 181 -27.31 -12.23 -14.90
C ALA A 181 -28.43 -13.04 -15.53
N ILE A 182 -28.86 -12.67 -16.76
CA ILE A 182 -29.87 -13.38 -17.54
C ILE A 182 -29.27 -14.66 -18.15
N GLU A 183 -28.05 -14.59 -18.70
CA GLU A 183 -27.31 -15.73 -19.27
C GLU A 183 -27.23 -16.92 -18.30
N ARG A 184 -26.95 -16.64 -17.03
CA ARG A 184 -26.88 -17.69 -15.97
C ARG A 184 -28.18 -18.44 -15.74
N ARG A 185 -29.30 -17.99 -16.30
CA ARG A 185 -30.65 -18.60 -16.19
C ARG A 185 -31.11 -19.26 -17.47
N LEU A 186 -30.32 -19.15 -18.54
CA LEU A 186 -30.67 -19.68 -19.87
C LEU A 186 -29.84 -20.93 -20.19
N SER A 187 -30.32 -21.73 -21.11
CA SER A 187 -29.51 -22.81 -21.71
C SER A 187 -28.34 -22.22 -22.50
N ALA A 188 -27.24 -22.96 -22.63
CA ALA A 188 -26.04 -22.49 -23.33
C ALA A 188 -26.27 -21.93 -24.76
N PRO A 189 -27.14 -22.52 -25.60
CA PRO A 189 -27.48 -21.95 -26.91
C PRO A 189 -28.20 -20.61 -26.80
N ALA A 190 -29.18 -20.51 -25.87
CA ALA A 190 -29.96 -19.27 -25.67
C ALA A 190 -29.11 -18.15 -25.06
N ALA A 191 -28.16 -18.46 -24.17
CA ALA A 191 -27.21 -17.53 -23.61
C ALA A 191 -26.29 -16.95 -24.68
N ARG A 192 -25.76 -17.80 -25.58
CA ARG A 192 -24.95 -17.37 -26.73
C ARG A 192 -25.70 -16.43 -27.67
N GLU A 193 -26.94 -16.75 -27.98
CA GLU A 193 -27.76 -15.89 -28.86
C GLU A 193 -28.08 -14.56 -28.17
N LEU A 194 -28.39 -14.57 -26.88
CA LEU A 194 -28.59 -13.32 -26.11
C LEU A 194 -27.33 -12.44 -26.13
N ARG A 195 -26.17 -13.03 -25.92
CA ARG A 195 -24.88 -12.32 -25.94
C ARG A 195 -24.61 -11.71 -27.30
N ARG A 196 -24.77 -12.48 -28.38
CA ARG A 196 -24.60 -12.03 -29.76
C ARG A 196 -25.52 -10.84 -30.09
N ARG A 197 -26.79 -10.89 -29.68
CA ARG A 197 -27.74 -9.79 -29.87
C ARG A 197 -27.37 -8.55 -29.05
N ALA A 198 -26.94 -8.71 -27.82
CA ALA A 198 -26.51 -7.62 -26.97
C ALA A 198 -25.24 -6.94 -27.51
N GLU A 199 -24.30 -7.71 -28.03
CA GLU A 199 -23.08 -7.19 -28.71
C GLU A 199 -23.43 -6.45 -30.00
N TRP A 200 -24.36 -6.95 -30.81
CA TRP A 200 -24.86 -6.30 -32.01
C TRP A 200 -25.55 -4.96 -31.69
N VAL A 201 -26.38 -4.92 -30.65
CA VAL A 201 -27.02 -3.69 -30.17
C VAL A 201 -25.98 -2.68 -29.66
N ALA A 202 -24.98 -3.16 -28.92
CA ALA A 202 -23.89 -2.30 -28.42
C ALA A 202 -23.05 -1.73 -29.60
N ALA A 203 -22.80 -2.51 -30.63
CA ALA A 203 -22.10 -2.06 -31.83
C ALA A 203 -22.90 -1.00 -32.60
N LEU A 204 -24.21 -1.18 -32.74
CA LEU A 204 -25.12 -0.20 -33.36
C LEU A 204 -25.23 1.11 -32.54
N ALA A 205 -25.17 1.02 -31.22
CA ALA A 205 -25.24 2.18 -30.32
C ALA A 205 -23.97 3.04 -30.32
N GLY A 206 -23.03 2.80 -31.24
CA GLY A 206 -21.81 3.59 -31.35
C GLY A 206 -20.85 3.36 -30.19
N ALA A 207 -20.61 2.09 -29.84
CA ALA A 207 -19.65 1.68 -28.82
C ALA A 207 -18.19 2.02 -29.16
N ALA A 208 -17.92 3.19 -29.72
CA ALA A 208 -16.59 3.78 -29.89
C ALA A 208 -15.85 4.01 -28.53
N GLY A 209 -16.53 3.76 -27.40
CA GLY A 209 -15.95 3.91 -26.08
C GLY A 209 -15.00 2.80 -25.65
N GLY A 210 -15.00 1.64 -26.27
CA GLY A 210 -14.18 0.51 -25.84
C GLY A 210 -12.69 0.72 -26.05
N SER A 211 -12.28 1.27 -27.17
CA SER A 211 -10.88 1.60 -27.44
C SER A 211 -10.36 2.71 -26.53
N GLU A 212 -11.19 3.66 -26.11
CA GLU A 212 -10.83 4.71 -25.17
C GLU A 212 -10.66 4.16 -23.75
N GLN A 213 -11.51 3.25 -23.31
CA GLN A 213 -11.39 2.63 -21.99
C GLN A 213 -10.14 1.75 -21.89
N GLU A 214 -9.82 1.00 -22.97
CA GLU A 214 -8.58 0.22 -22.99
C GLU A 214 -7.33 1.10 -23.01
N ARG A 215 -7.31 2.17 -23.80
CA ARG A 215 -6.23 3.16 -23.74
C ARG A 215 -6.04 3.76 -22.36
N LYS A 216 -7.14 4.15 -21.71
CA LYS A 216 -7.11 4.66 -20.33
C LYS A 216 -6.56 3.60 -19.36
N ARG A 217 -7.00 2.34 -19.51
CA ARG A 217 -6.49 1.24 -18.69
C ARG A 217 -4.98 1.04 -18.91
N LEU A 218 -4.53 0.94 -20.16
CA LEU A 218 -3.11 0.72 -20.47
C LEU A 218 -2.23 1.88 -19.99
N ALA A 219 -2.66 3.13 -20.20
CA ALA A 219 -1.97 4.30 -19.65
C ALA A 219 -1.87 4.22 -18.13
N HIS A 220 -2.97 3.90 -17.45
CA HIS A 220 -2.97 3.71 -16.00
C HIS A 220 -2.07 2.56 -15.56
N MET A 221 -2.05 1.42 -16.28
CA MET A 221 -1.17 0.30 -15.90
C MET A 221 0.31 0.63 -16.08
N ARG A 222 0.67 1.47 -17.08
CA ARG A 222 2.04 2.02 -17.19
C ARG A 222 2.39 2.89 -15.99
N GLU A 223 1.49 3.80 -15.57
CA GLU A 223 1.67 4.59 -14.34
C GLU A 223 1.85 3.71 -13.09
N VAL A 224 1.12 2.60 -13.01
CA VAL A 224 1.29 1.61 -11.92
C VAL A 224 2.67 0.96 -12.00
N CYS A 225 3.11 0.54 -13.19
CA CYS A 225 4.45 -0.03 -13.39
C CYS A 225 5.56 0.96 -13.02
N ASP A 226 5.38 2.26 -13.28
CA ASP A 226 6.35 3.30 -12.92
C ASP A 226 6.52 3.43 -11.40
N GLN A 227 5.49 3.11 -10.63
CA GLN A 227 5.50 3.20 -9.16
C GLN A 227 6.01 1.93 -8.48
N VAL A 228 6.15 0.80 -9.17
CA VAL A 228 6.75 -0.43 -8.65
C VAL A 228 8.27 -0.25 -8.57
N THR A 229 8.88 -0.56 -7.43
CA THR A 229 10.33 -0.41 -7.24
C THR A 229 11.11 -1.40 -8.08
N GLN A 230 10.76 -2.70 -8.03
CA GLN A 230 11.41 -3.77 -8.78
C GLN A 230 10.40 -4.87 -9.07
N PHE A 231 10.53 -5.46 -10.26
CA PHE A 231 9.74 -6.64 -10.65
C PHE A 231 10.56 -7.93 -10.50
N VAL A 232 9.88 -9.03 -10.21
CA VAL A 232 10.42 -10.38 -10.23
C VAL A 232 9.69 -11.16 -11.32
N ALA A 233 10.41 -11.64 -12.30
CA ALA A 233 9.88 -12.41 -13.42
C ALA A 233 10.29 -13.87 -13.29
N PRO A 234 9.36 -14.85 -13.23
CA PRO A 234 9.71 -16.26 -13.11
C PRO A 234 10.22 -16.86 -14.42
N SER A 235 10.15 -16.15 -15.54
CA SER A 235 10.76 -16.54 -16.81
C SER A 235 11.29 -15.33 -17.57
N ARG A 236 12.22 -15.57 -18.48
CA ARG A 236 12.70 -14.55 -19.42
C ARG A 236 11.59 -14.11 -20.38
N PHE A 237 10.73 -15.05 -20.76
CA PHE A 237 9.62 -14.76 -21.66
C PHE A 237 8.71 -13.67 -21.10
N ILE A 238 8.24 -13.77 -19.84
CA ILE A 238 7.38 -12.73 -19.26
C ILE A 238 8.15 -11.43 -19.05
N ARG A 239 9.41 -11.49 -18.63
CA ARG A 239 10.28 -10.31 -18.57
C ARG A 239 10.26 -9.56 -19.89
N ASP A 240 10.47 -10.24 -21.02
CA ASP A 240 10.56 -9.62 -22.33
C ASP A 240 9.22 -9.03 -22.78
N GLN A 241 8.08 -9.62 -22.40
CA GLN A 241 6.75 -9.04 -22.60
C GLN A 241 6.59 -7.71 -21.84
N PHE A 242 7.06 -7.64 -20.59
CA PHE A 242 6.99 -6.41 -19.80
C PHE A 242 7.97 -5.35 -20.27
N VAL A 243 9.15 -5.74 -20.78
CA VAL A 243 10.08 -4.81 -21.45
C VAL A 243 9.43 -4.21 -22.71
N ARG A 244 8.76 -5.03 -23.55
CA ARG A 244 7.98 -4.53 -24.70
C ARG A 244 6.84 -3.61 -24.27
N PHE A 245 6.24 -3.83 -23.12
CA PHE A 245 5.20 -2.97 -22.56
C PHE A 245 5.73 -1.60 -22.09
N GLY A 246 7.06 -1.47 -21.89
CA GLY A 246 7.75 -0.23 -21.52
C GLY A 246 8.38 -0.23 -20.14
N VAL A 247 8.41 -1.37 -19.43
CA VAL A 247 9.12 -1.49 -18.15
C VAL A 247 10.63 -1.59 -18.43
N PRO A 248 11.49 -0.75 -17.83
CA PRO A 248 12.95 -0.84 -18.00
C PRO A 248 13.50 -2.21 -17.59
N ALA A 249 14.38 -2.77 -18.43
CA ALA A 249 14.89 -4.13 -18.23
C ALA A 249 15.69 -4.33 -16.93
N ASP A 250 16.34 -3.28 -16.45
CA ASP A 250 17.10 -3.24 -15.18
C ASP A 250 16.17 -3.25 -13.95
N ARG A 251 14.90 -2.93 -14.13
CA ARG A 251 13.87 -3.05 -13.09
C ARG A 251 13.18 -4.41 -13.04
N ILE A 252 13.63 -5.39 -13.83
CA ILE A 252 13.06 -6.74 -13.85
C ILE A 252 14.15 -7.76 -13.58
N SER A 253 14.12 -8.37 -12.40
CA SER A 253 14.98 -9.50 -12.05
C SER A 253 14.32 -10.82 -12.44
N VAL A 254 15.05 -11.73 -13.05
CA VAL A 254 14.55 -13.06 -13.39
C VAL A 254 14.90 -14.03 -12.27
N SER A 255 13.89 -14.68 -11.67
CA SER A 255 14.02 -15.73 -10.68
C SER A 255 12.98 -16.81 -10.95
N PRO A 256 13.38 -18.03 -11.35
CA PRO A 256 12.43 -19.14 -11.46
C PRO A 256 11.75 -19.38 -10.11
N TYR A 257 10.49 -19.81 -10.15
CA TYR A 257 9.78 -20.16 -8.90
C TYR A 257 10.52 -21.24 -8.12
N GLY A 258 10.68 -20.98 -6.83
CA GLY A 258 11.09 -21.98 -5.88
C GLY A 258 9.93 -22.91 -5.52
N VAL A 259 10.23 -24.18 -5.32
CA VAL A 259 9.29 -25.19 -4.87
C VAL A 259 9.80 -25.89 -3.61
N GLU A 260 8.86 -26.27 -2.76
CA GLU A 260 9.17 -26.94 -1.50
C GLU A 260 9.20 -28.45 -1.73
N PRO A 261 10.30 -29.16 -1.35
CA PRO A 261 10.31 -30.62 -1.36
C PRO A 261 9.32 -31.10 -0.29
N ARG A 262 8.20 -31.69 -0.70
CA ARG A 262 7.15 -32.11 0.22
C ARG A 262 7.49 -33.46 0.82
N ARG A 263 7.37 -33.56 2.15
CA ARG A 263 7.36 -34.84 2.84
C ARG A 263 6.04 -35.53 2.48
N VAL A 264 6.11 -36.73 1.92
CA VAL A 264 4.95 -37.62 1.77
C VAL A 264 4.54 -38.01 3.19
N SER A 265 3.53 -37.33 3.75
CA SER A 265 2.95 -37.68 5.03
C SER A 265 1.76 -38.61 4.78
N GLY A 266 1.89 -39.87 5.13
CA GLY A 266 0.78 -40.74 5.42
C GLY A 266 0.34 -41.74 4.36
N PHE A 267 1.18 -42.69 4.00
CA PHE A 267 0.78 -44.08 3.93
C PHE A 267 1.91 -44.88 4.57
N GLY A 268 1.58 -45.54 5.69
CA GLY A 268 2.56 -46.32 6.46
C GLY A 268 3.06 -47.53 5.65
N GLN A 269 4.12 -47.29 4.91
CA GLN A 269 5.12 -48.28 4.51
C GLN A 269 6.37 -47.53 4.10
N THR A 270 7.47 -47.83 4.78
CA THR A 270 8.82 -47.47 4.40
C THR A 270 9.11 -48.00 3.01
N VAL A 271 9.00 -47.10 2.01
CA VAL A 271 9.53 -47.44 0.68
C VAL A 271 10.99 -47.08 0.73
N GLU A 272 11.83 -48.11 0.77
CA GLU A 272 13.28 -48.02 0.55
C GLU A 272 13.54 -47.23 -0.74
N THR A 273 14.41 -46.24 -0.68
CA THR A 273 14.93 -45.48 -1.82
C THR A 273 15.91 -46.38 -2.63
N GLY A 274 15.33 -47.32 -3.36
CA GLY A 274 16.03 -48.04 -4.42
C GLY A 274 15.50 -47.56 -5.78
N PRO A 275 16.32 -47.57 -6.84
CA PRO A 275 15.82 -47.30 -8.18
C PRO A 275 14.65 -48.25 -8.48
N PRO A 276 13.58 -47.82 -9.22
CA PRO A 276 12.45 -48.64 -9.50
C PRO A 276 12.92 -49.98 -10.09
N SER A 277 12.52 -51.07 -9.43
CA SER A 277 12.83 -52.41 -9.91
C SER A 277 12.37 -52.56 -11.37
N LYS A 278 13.36 -52.91 -12.24
CA LYS A 278 13.06 -53.22 -13.65
C LYS A 278 11.88 -54.19 -13.73
N PRO A 279 10.88 -53.95 -14.60
CA PRO A 279 9.83 -54.91 -14.80
C PRO A 279 10.42 -56.24 -15.21
N ASP A 280 9.95 -57.32 -14.57
CA ASP A 280 10.37 -58.70 -14.88
C ASP A 280 10.04 -59.00 -16.35
N ARG A 281 11.07 -59.05 -17.19
CA ARG A 281 10.97 -59.34 -18.64
C ARG A 281 10.85 -60.82 -18.95
N SER A 282 10.55 -61.68 -17.97
CA SER A 282 10.52 -63.15 -18.17
C SER A 282 9.18 -63.73 -18.71
N ASN A 283 8.16 -62.87 -18.99
CA ASN A 283 6.90 -63.39 -19.56
C ASN A 283 6.50 -62.60 -20.82
N PRO A 284 6.68 -63.15 -22.03
CA PRO A 284 6.28 -62.48 -23.27
C PRO A 284 4.80 -62.70 -23.57
N SER A 285 3.91 -62.16 -22.76
CA SER A 285 2.54 -61.95 -23.17
C SER A 285 2.44 -60.63 -23.94
N THR A 286 2.00 -60.72 -25.17
CA THR A 286 1.97 -59.83 -26.31
C THR A 286 1.16 -58.52 -26.12
N SER A 287 1.33 -57.77 -25.05
CA SER A 287 0.83 -56.38 -24.96
C SER A 287 2.00 -55.44 -24.57
N LEU A 288 2.34 -54.53 -25.45
CA LEU A 288 3.21 -53.40 -25.11
C LEU A 288 2.78 -52.76 -23.80
N PRO A 289 3.68 -52.44 -22.89
CA PRO A 289 3.32 -51.75 -21.66
C PRO A 289 2.60 -50.43 -22.00
N ARG A 290 1.40 -50.26 -21.47
CA ARG A 290 0.56 -49.07 -21.69
C ARG A 290 1.16 -47.86 -21.04
N LEU A 291 1.46 -46.78 -21.81
CA LEU A 291 2.03 -45.54 -21.30
C LEU A 291 0.95 -44.79 -20.49
N ARG A 292 1.26 -44.45 -19.21
CA ARG A 292 0.37 -43.74 -18.31
C ARG A 292 0.63 -42.25 -18.41
N LEU A 293 -0.32 -41.52 -18.99
CA LEU A 293 -0.27 -40.06 -19.17
C LEU A 293 -1.08 -39.41 -18.06
N GLY A 294 -0.54 -38.34 -17.44
CA GLY A 294 -1.23 -37.51 -16.50
C GLY A 294 -1.45 -36.09 -17.03
N PHE A 295 -2.59 -35.54 -16.72
CA PHE A 295 -2.88 -34.11 -16.86
C PHE A 295 -3.26 -33.56 -15.48
N LEU A 296 -2.60 -32.50 -15.04
CA LEU A 296 -2.90 -31.84 -13.77
C LEU A 296 -3.16 -30.34 -14.01
N GLY A 297 -4.37 -29.89 -13.72
CA GLY A 297 -4.75 -28.49 -13.84
C GLY A 297 -6.23 -28.30 -14.07
N THR A 298 -6.66 -27.05 -13.99
CA THR A 298 -8.06 -26.67 -14.25
C THR A 298 -8.47 -27.08 -15.66
N LEU A 299 -9.63 -27.74 -15.80
CA LEU A 299 -10.21 -28.09 -17.09
C LEU A 299 -10.84 -26.84 -17.71
N MET A 300 -9.97 -26.01 -18.27
CA MET A 300 -10.25 -24.73 -18.90
C MET A 300 -9.59 -24.71 -20.30
N VAL A 301 -10.20 -24.02 -21.25
CA VAL A 301 -9.72 -24.01 -22.64
C VAL A 301 -8.25 -23.66 -22.76
N SER A 302 -7.76 -22.69 -21.99
CA SER A 302 -6.36 -22.25 -22.03
C SER A 302 -5.36 -23.32 -21.61
N LYS A 303 -5.79 -24.32 -20.80
CA LYS A 303 -4.95 -25.44 -20.37
C LYS A 303 -4.90 -26.59 -21.37
N GLY A 304 -5.73 -26.58 -22.41
CA GLY A 304 -5.62 -27.42 -23.61
C GLY A 304 -5.89 -28.90 -23.39
N ALA A 305 -6.68 -29.33 -22.38
CA ALA A 305 -6.99 -30.74 -22.17
C ALA A 305 -7.60 -31.42 -23.45
N HIS A 306 -8.34 -30.67 -24.26
CA HIS A 306 -8.84 -31.13 -25.54
C HIS A 306 -7.74 -31.56 -26.51
N VAL A 307 -6.62 -30.82 -26.58
CA VAL A 307 -5.47 -31.11 -27.43
C VAL A 307 -4.89 -32.49 -27.10
N LEU A 308 -4.74 -32.79 -25.78
CA LEU A 308 -4.31 -34.12 -25.34
C LEU A 308 -5.31 -35.22 -25.77
N LEU A 309 -6.59 -34.98 -25.50
CA LEU A 309 -7.65 -35.95 -25.79
C LEU A 309 -7.84 -36.19 -27.27
N GLU A 310 -7.63 -35.20 -28.12
CA GLU A 310 -7.60 -35.35 -29.57
C GLU A 310 -6.33 -36.03 -30.09
N ALA A 311 -5.18 -35.82 -29.46
CA ALA A 311 -3.92 -36.45 -29.82
C ALA A 311 -3.96 -37.95 -29.58
N ILE A 312 -4.58 -38.42 -28.50
CA ILE A 312 -4.65 -39.86 -28.21
C ILE A 312 -5.51 -40.64 -29.22
N ASP A 313 -6.43 -39.98 -29.97
CA ASP A 313 -7.16 -40.57 -31.09
C ASP A 313 -6.26 -41.02 -32.25
N ARG A 314 -5.08 -40.44 -32.35
CA ARG A 314 -4.10 -40.71 -33.42
C ARG A 314 -3.08 -41.79 -33.03
N LEU A 315 -3.13 -42.26 -31.77
CA LEU A 315 -2.26 -43.30 -31.26
C LEU A 315 -2.85 -44.69 -31.42
N PRO A 316 -2.02 -45.73 -31.43
CA PRO A 316 -2.53 -47.13 -31.48
C PRO A 316 -3.45 -47.40 -30.30
N CYS A 317 -4.60 -48.03 -30.58
CA CYS A 317 -5.59 -48.37 -29.56
C CYS A 317 -4.96 -49.16 -28.39
N GLY A 318 -5.22 -48.72 -27.15
CA GLY A 318 -4.72 -49.38 -25.95
C GLY A 318 -3.25 -49.11 -25.61
N SER A 319 -2.52 -48.32 -26.40
CA SER A 319 -1.11 -47.95 -26.14
C SER A 319 -0.93 -46.93 -24.99
N VAL A 320 -1.98 -46.17 -24.66
CA VAL A 320 -1.94 -45.15 -23.59
C VAL A 320 -3.10 -45.27 -22.62
N SER A 321 -2.97 -44.76 -21.44
CA SER A 321 -4.05 -44.38 -20.50
C SER A 321 -3.87 -42.97 -20.04
N VAL A 322 -4.94 -42.23 -19.86
CA VAL A 322 -4.93 -40.82 -19.47
C VAL A 322 -5.68 -40.66 -18.16
N ASP A 323 -5.00 -40.06 -17.17
CA ASP A 323 -5.56 -39.68 -15.89
C ASP A 323 -5.63 -38.15 -15.81
N LEU A 324 -6.86 -37.59 -15.72
CA LEU A 324 -7.11 -36.15 -15.66
C LEU A 324 -7.46 -35.72 -14.23
N PHE A 325 -6.69 -34.80 -13.68
CA PHE A 325 -6.87 -34.23 -12.35
C PHE A 325 -7.15 -32.74 -12.45
N GLY A 326 -8.32 -32.31 -11.99
CA GLY A 326 -8.75 -30.92 -11.96
C GLY A 326 -10.24 -30.72 -12.03
N ALA A 327 -10.69 -29.53 -11.69
CA ALA A 327 -12.08 -29.13 -11.80
C ALA A 327 -12.34 -28.33 -13.08
N HIS A 328 -13.55 -28.38 -13.59
CA HIS A 328 -13.99 -27.49 -14.65
C HIS A 328 -14.06 -26.06 -14.14
N ALA A 329 -13.61 -25.11 -14.96
CA ALA A 329 -13.78 -23.67 -14.71
C ALA A 329 -14.10 -22.94 -16.03
N ASP A 330 -14.97 -21.95 -15.89
CA ASP A 330 -15.33 -21.07 -16.99
C ASP A 330 -14.15 -20.17 -17.36
N TYR A 331 -13.98 -19.91 -18.65
CA TYR A 331 -13.00 -18.96 -19.13
C TYR A 331 -13.65 -17.59 -19.34
N HIS A 332 -13.42 -16.66 -18.41
CA HIS A 332 -14.06 -15.32 -18.40
C HIS A 332 -15.60 -15.36 -18.44
N GLY A 333 -16.18 -16.40 -17.84
CA GLY A 333 -17.64 -16.64 -17.78
C GLY A 333 -18.21 -17.34 -19.01
N ASP A 334 -17.34 -17.88 -19.87
CA ASP A 334 -17.74 -18.79 -20.97
C ASP A 334 -17.57 -20.25 -20.52
N ASP A 335 -18.67 -20.98 -20.44
CA ASP A 335 -18.76 -22.40 -20.05
C ASP A 335 -18.82 -23.36 -21.26
N SER A 336 -18.76 -22.84 -22.49
CA SER A 336 -18.92 -23.61 -23.71
C SER A 336 -17.88 -24.73 -23.86
N TYR A 337 -16.69 -24.55 -23.30
CA TYR A 337 -15.63 -25.53 -23.32
C TYR A 337 -15.99 -26.85 -22.64
N ARG A 338 -16.85 -26.82 -21.62
CA ARG A 338 -17.34 -28.01 -20.95
C ARG A 338 -18.08 -28.93 -21.92
N GLY A 339 -18.97 -28.35 -22.75
CA GLY A 339 -19.71 -29.11 -23.75
C GLY A 339 -18.83 -29.68 -24.88
N GLN A 340 -17.71 -29.00 -25.21
CA GLN A 340 -16.73 -29.52 -26.19
C GLN A 340 -15.90 -30.67 -25.60
N LEU A 341 -15.56 -30.60 -24.29
CA LEU A 341 -14.72 -31.58 -23.64
C LEU A 341 -15.49 -32.88 -23.28
N GLU A 342 -16.78 -32.80 -22.95
CA GLU A 342 -17.59 -33.90 -22.44
C GLU A 342 -17.58 -35.16 -23.35
N PRO A 343 -17.70 -35.06 -24.68
CA PRO A 343 -17.59 -36.23 -25.56
C PRO A 343 -16.24 -36.93 -25.50
N LEU A 344 -15.16 -36.17 -25.39
CA LEU A 344 -13.80 -36.67 -25.35
C LEU A 344 -13.48 -37.36 -23.99
N LEU A 345 -14.14 -36.93 -22.90
CA LEU A 345 -13.97 -37.52 -21.58
C LEU A 345 -14.67 -38.91 -21.42
N ARG A 346 -15.59 -39.28 -22.31
CA ARG A 346 -16.33 -40.57 -22.24
C ARG A 346 -15.54 -41.78 -22.75
N ARG A 347 -14.30 -41.58 -23.12
CA ARG A 347 -13.44 -42.64 -23.68
C ARG A 347 -13.01 -43.64 -22.60
N PRO A 348 -12.87 -44.96 -22.96
CA PRO A 348 -12.52 -46.01 -22.00
C PRO A 348 -11.06 -45.94 -21.49
N ASP A 349 -10.18 -45.22 -22.22
CA ASP A 349 -8.79 -44.99 -21.88
C ASP A 349 -8.54 -43.70 -21.09
N VAL A 350 -9.62 -42.94 -20.78
CA VAL A 350 -9.59 -41.68 -20.04
C VAL A 350 -10.29 -41.85 -18.68
N ARG A 351 -9.63 -41.41 -17.62
CA ARG A 351 -10.18 -41.34 -16.26
C ARG A 351 -10.16 -39.93 -15.75
N VAL A 352 -11.30 -39.45 -15.26
CA VAL A 352 -11.42 -38.11 -14.66
C VAL A 352 -11.55 -38.27 -13.15
N HIS A 353 -10.58 -37.74 -12.41
CA HIS A 353 -10.48 -37.85 -10.95
C HIS A 353 -11.05 -36.62 -10.20
N GLY A 354 -11.33 -35.53 -10.91
CA GLY A 354 -11.70 -34.26 -10.28
C GLY A 354 -10.53 -33.56 -9.61
N PRO A 355 -10.81 -32.57 -8.74
CA PRO A 355 -9.77 -31.82 -8.06
C PRO A 355 -9.02 -32.73 -7.06
N ILE A 356 -7.70 -32.57 -6.99
CA ILE A 356 -6.83 -33.31 -6.09
C ILE A 356 -6.30 -32.37 -5.00
N SER A 357 -6.12 -32.90 -3.78
CA SER A 357 -5.47 -32.12 -2.72
C SER A 357 -4.01 -31.89 -3.05
N HIS A 358 -3.48 -30.77 -2.60
CA HIS A 358 -2.09 -30.43 -2.85
C HIS A 358 -1.09 -31.44 -2.22
N ASP A 359 -1.47 -32.09 -1.12
CA ASP A 359 -0.66 -33.10 -0.45
C ASP A 359 -0.60 -34.42 -1.24
N ASP A 360 -1.58 -34.70 -2.09
CA ASP A 360 -1.68 -35.91 -2.90
C ASP A 360 -0.98 -35.79 -4.27
N VAL A 361 -0.60 -34.56 -4.68
CA VAL A 361 0.03 -34.29 -6.00
C VAL A 361 1.27 -35.13 -6.23
N MET A 362 2.16 -35.25 -5.24
CA MET A 362 3.38 -36.04 -5.38
C MET A 362 3.12 -37.54 -5.55
N ALA A 363 2.12 -38.08 -4.85
CA ALA A 363 1.71 -39.49 -5.00
C ALA A 363 1.10 -39.71 -6.38
N MET A 364 0.29 -38.80 -6.86
CA MET A 364 -0.29 -38.84 -8.20
C MET A 364 0.79 -38.78 -9.27
N LEU A 365 1.73 -37.85 -9.21
CA LEU A 365 2.82 -37.74 -10.19
C LEU A 365 3.65 -39.03 -10.27
N LYS A 366 3.92 -39.68 -9.15
CA LYS A 366 4.62 -40.99 -9.14
C LYS A 366 3.76 -42.15 -9.73
N SER A 367 2.47 -41.98 -9.91
CA SER A 367 1.60 -42.98 -10.49
C SER A 367 1.53 -42.95 -12.02
N ILE A 368 2.06 -41.88 -12.65
CA ILE A 368 2.09 -41.67 -14.10
C ILE A 368 3.50 -41.87 -14.66
N ASP A 369 3.61 -42.11 -15.96
CA ASP A 369 4.89 -42.22 -16.65
C ASP A 369 5.35 -40.87 -17.23
N VAL A 370 4.42 -40.01 -17.60
CA VAL A 370 4.64 -38.71 -18.24
C VAL A 370 3.53 -37.74 -17.85
N LEU A 371 3.91 -36.53 -17.48
CA LEU A 371 2.95 -35.42 -17.35
C LEU A 371 2.80 -34.71 -18.69
N VAL A 372 1.56 -34.46 -19.13
CA VAL A 372 1.29 -33.70 -20.35
C VAL A 372 0.75 -32.33 -19.99
N VAL A 373 1.40 -31.27 -20.52
CA VAL A 373 1.04 -29.86 -20.29
C VAL A 373 0.73 -29.18 -21.62
N PRO A 374 -0.51 -29.39 -22.17
CA PRO A 374 -0.86 -28.99 -23.53
C PRO A 374 -1.45 -27.59 -23.58
N SER A 375 -0.94 -26.67 -22.79
CA SER A 375 -1.44 -25.30 -22.70
C SER A 375 -1.41 -24.58 -24.04
N ILE A 376 -2.49 -23.85 -24.36
CA ILE A 376 -2.59 -23.07 -25.61
C ILE A 376 -2.32 -21.59 -25.39
N TRP A 377 -2.07 -21.14 -24.15
CA TRP A 377 -1.72 -19.77 -23.84
C TRP A 377 -0.25 -19.68 -23.41
N PRO A 378 0.39 -18.51 -23.55
CA PRO A 378 1.79 -18.34 -23.15
C PRO A 378 1.98 -18.46 -21.65
N GLU A 379 2.10 -19.71 -21.17
CA GLU A 379 2.41 -20.00 -19.77
C GLU A 379 3.69 -19.28 -19.35
N ASN A 380 3.72 -18.82 -18.10
CA ASN A 380 4.90 -18.19 -17.57
C ASN A 380 5.89 -19.23 -17.03
N SER A 381 5.56 -19.86 -15.90
CA SER A 381 6.35 -20.93 -15.27
C SER A 381 5.38 -21.87 -14.54
N PRO A 382 4.79 -22.87 -15.24
CA PRO A 382 3.75 -23.70 -14.67
C PRO A 382 4.28 -24.54 -13.49
N PHE A 383 3.68 -24.39 -12.29
CA PHE A 383 4.09 -25.15 -11.10
C PHE A 383 4.05 -26.66 -11.29
N VAL A 384 3.09 -27.14 -12.08
CA VAL A 384 2.94 -28.59 -12.36
C VAL A 384 4.19 -29.19 -13.02
N ILE A 385 4.96 -28.41 -13.80
CA ILE A 385 6.23 -28.83 -14.40
C ILE A 385 7.30 -28.98 -13.30
N HIS A 386 7.41 -28.01 -12.41
CA HIS A 386 8.33 -28.07 -11.28
C HIS A 386 7.99 -29.26 -10.35
N GLU A 387 6.71 -29.50 -10.10
CA GLU A 387 6.24 -30.63 -9.28
C GLU A 387 6.53 -31.98 -9.96
N ALA A 388 6.35 -32.09 -11.29
CA ALA A 388 6.72 -33.29 -12.05
C ALA A 388 8.23 -33.54 -11.97
N PHE A 389 9.05 -32.51 -12.10
CA PHE A 389 10.50 -32.65 -11.99
C PHE A 389 10.95 -33.05 -10.58
N LEU A 390 10.29 -32.51 -9.52
CA LEU A 390 10.51 -32.99 -8.15
C LEU A 390 10.16 -34.47 -7.97
N ALA A 391 9.14 -34.95 -8.69
CA ALA A 391 8.72 -36.36 -8.67
C ALA A 391 9.60 -37.25 -9.57
N GLY A 392 10.53 -36.70 -10.35
CA GLY A 392 11.33 -37.40 -11.34
C GLY A 392 10.55 -37.84 -12.59
N VAL A 393 9.44 -37.16 -12.89
CA VAL A 393 8.54 -37.47 -14.01
C VAL A 393 8.81 -36.51 -15.18
N PRO A 394 9.12 -37.03 -16.39
CA PRO A 394 9.35 -36.22 -17.56
C PRO A 394 8.06 -35.60 -18.07
N VAL A 395 8.19 -34.50 -18.82
CA VAL A 395 7.08 -33.68 -19.26
C VAL A 395 6.99 -33.63 -20.77
N VAL A 396 5.77 -33.78 -21.32
CA VAL A 396 5.47 -33.45 -22.72
C VAL A 396 4.64 -32.18 -22.72
N ALA A 397 5.14 -31.08 -23.28
CA ALA A 397 4.53 -29.78 -23.14
C ALA A 397 4.48 -28.97 -24.43
N SER A 398 3.55 -28.02 -24.50
CA SER A 398 3.50 -27.05 -25.60
C SER A 398 4.73 -26.16 -25.61
N ARG A 399 5.31 -25.92 -26.79
CA ARG A 399 6.42 -24.99 -27.04
C ARG A 399 5.95 -23.54 -27.04
N ILE A 400 5.50 -23.05 -25.87
CA ILE A 400 4.89 -21.73 -25.74
C ILE A 400 5.28 -21.03 -24.43
N GLY A 401 5.37 -19.70 -24.47
CA GLY A 401 5.65 -18.90 -23.28
C GLY A 401 7.00 -19.22 -22.64
N GLY A 402 7.03 -19.34 -21.33
CA GLY A 402 8.20 -19.73 -20.54
C GLY A 402 8.42 -21.26 -20.42
N ILE A 403 7.53 -22.10 -20.96
CA ILE A 403 7.67 -23.54 -20.90
C ILE A 403 9.02 -24.03 -21.47
N PRO A 404 9.53 -23.52 -22.65
CA PRO A 404 10.81 -23.92 -23.18
C PRO A 404 12.04 -23.55 -22.31
N GLU A 405 11.85 -22.68 -21.31
CA GLU A 405 12.91 -22.39 -20.33
C GLU A 405 13.02 -23.48 -19.25
N LEU A 406 11.96 -24.25 -19.02
CA LEU A 406 11.89 -25.37 -18.07
C LEU A 406 12.11 -26.72 -18.75
N VAL A 407 11.40 -26.94 -19.87
CA VAL A 407 11.43 -28.20 -20.61
C VAL A 407 12.40 -28.07 -21.78
N ARG A 408 13.51 -28.82 -21.72
CA ARG A 408 14.51 -28.93 -22.80
C ARG A 408 14.17 -30.14 -23.64
N ASP A 409 13.85 -29.90 -24.89
CA ASP A 409 13.39 -30.91 -25.84
C ASP A 409 14.43 -32.02 -26.03
N GLY A 410 14.03 -33.26 -25.76
CA GLY A 410 14.91 -34.44 -25.83
C GLY A 410 15.83 -34.64 -24.63
N GLU A 411 15.90 -33.72 -23.65
CA GLU A 411 16.72 -33.85 -22.46
C GLU A 411 15.93 -34.24 -21.21
N ASN A 412 14.96 -33.42 -20.80
CA ASN A 412 14.14 -33.63 -19.61
C ASN A 412 12.63 -33.70 -19.92
N GLY A 413 12.28 -33.65 -21.19
CA GLY A 413 10.93 -33.69 -21.70
C GLY A 413 10.88 -33.57 -23.21
N LEU A 414 9.67 -33.51 -23.79
CA LEU A 414 9.45 -33.26 -25.19
C LEU A 414 8.58 -32.03 -25.37
N LEU A 415 8.85 -31.24 -26.44
CA LEU A 415 8.10 -30.07 -26.79
C LEU A 415 7.39 -30.25 -28.12
N PHE A 416 6.10 -29.84 -28.18
CA PHE A 416 5.26 -29.86 -29.38
C PHE A 416 4.63 -28.49 -29.69
N ALA A 417 4.14 -28.31 -30.90
CA ALA A 417 3.51 -27.07 -31.36
C ALA A 417 2.20 -26.80 -30.58
N PRO A 418 1.98 -25.59 -30.02
CA PRO A 418 0.81 -25.25 -29.22
C PRO A 418 -0.49 -25.48 -30.00
N GLY A 419 -1.45 -26.15 -29.39
CA GLY A 419 -2.76 -26.40 -30.00
C GLY A 419 -2.76 -27.42 -31.16
N ASP A 420 -1.65 -28.12 -31.39
CA ASP A 420 -1.51 -29.12 -32.46
C ASP A 420 -1.57 -30.55 -31.89
N PRO A 421 -2.70 -31.24 -32.04
CA PRO A 421 -2.82 -32.61 -31.57
C PRO A 421 -2.04 -33.66 -32.39
N ASP A 422 -1.69 -33.33 -33.65
CA ASP A 422 -0.90 -34.23 -34.50
C ASP A 422 0.58 -34.24 -34.07
N ASP A 423 1.12 -33.07 -33.75
CA ASP A 423 2.48 -32.95 -33.24
C ASP A 423 2.61 -33.54 -31.83
N LEU A 424 1.59 -33.32 -30.96
CA LEU A 424 1.52 -33.98 -29.64
C LEU A 424 1.48 -35.50 -29.77
N ALA A 425 0.66 -36.03 -30.69
CA ALA A 425 0.59 -37.45 -30.96
C ALA A 425 1.95 -38.00 -31.44
N THR A 426 2.68 -37.25 -32.26
CA THR A 426 4.02 -37.60 -32.73
C THR A 426 5.01 -37.70 -31.57
N ALA A 427 4.99 -36.73 -30.65
CA ALA A 427 5.84 -36.75 -29.45
C ALA A 427 5.51 -37.94 -28.54
N LEU A 428 4.22 -38.23 -28.31
CA LEU A 428 3.77 -39.36 -27.52
C LEU A 428 4.11 -40.71 -28.19
N ALA A 429 3.98 -40.81 -29.50
CA ALA A 429 4.34 -42.00 -30.26
C ALA A 429 5.84 -42.33 -30.20
N ARG A 430 6.72 -41.32 -30.03
CA ARG A 430 8.15 -41.56 -29.76
C ARG A 430 8.34 -42.26 -28.44
N LEU A 431 7.70 -41.81 -27.36
CA LEU A 431 7.75 -42.45 -26.04
C LEU A 431 7.22 -43.88 -26.02
N ILE A 432 6.27 -44.23 -26.89
CA ILE A 432 5.76 -45.56 -27.04
C ILE A 432 6.74 -46.45 -27.81
N ARG A 433 7.38 -45.91 -28.87
CA ARG A 433 8.26 -46.70 -29.77
C ARG A 433 9.70 -46.77 -29.28
N GLU A 434 10.16 -45.84 -28.50
CA GLU A 434 11.52 -45.70 -28.00
C GLU A 434 11.58 -45.94 -26.48
N PRO A 435 11.62 -47.20 -25.99
CA PRO A 435 11.47 -47.52 -24.55
C PRO A 435 12.51 -46.84 -23.66
N ASP A 436 13.72 -46.62 -24.16
CA ASP A 436 14.83 -46.05 -23.41
C ASP A 436 14.72 -44.49 -23.39
N LEU A 437 13.88 -43.88 -24.22
CA LEU A 437 13.73 -42.43 -24.28
C LEU A 437 13.21 -41.87 -22.94
N ARG A 438 12.22 -42.54 -22.32
CA ARG A 438 11.67 -42.11 -21.03
C ARG A 438 12.78 -42.11 -19.95
N ASP A 439 13.60 -43.18 -19.89
CA ASP A 439 14.67 -43.26 -18.90
C ASP A 439 15.74 -42.19 -19.15
N THR A 440 16.02 -41.87 -20.43
CA THR A 440 16.88 -40.74 -20.82
C THR A 440 16.34 -39.40 -20.34
N LEU A 441 15.04 -39.15 -20.58
CA LEU A 441 14.37 -37.91 -20.15
C LEU A 441 14.33 -37.77 -18.62
N CYS A 442 14.07 -38.88 -17.90
CA CYS A 442 14.12 -38.88 -16.43
C CYS A 442 15.54 -38.55 -15.90
N ALA A 443 16.58 -39.09 -16.53
CA ALA A 443 17.96 -38.81 -16.16
C ALA A 443 18.38 -37.35 -16.42
N GLY A 444 17.75 -36.72 -17.39
CA GLY A 444 17.98 -35.29 -17.74
C GLY A 444 17.26 -34.27 -16.86
N ILE A 445 16.42 -34.72 -15.93
CA ILE A 445 15.70 -33.85 -15.02
C ILE A 445 16.68 -33.27 -14.00
N ALA A 446 16.87 -31.94 -14.03
CA ALA A 446 17.56 -31.22 -12.98
C ALA A 446 16.57 -30.87 -11.83
N PRO A 447 17.02 -30.93 -10.57
CA PRO A 447 16.19 -30.51 -9.46
C PRO A 447 15.75 -29.04 -9.64
N PRO A 448 14.46 -28.73 -9.44
CA PRO A 448 14.01 -27.35 -9.49
C PRO A 448 14.58 -26.53 -8.32
N THR A 449 14.56 -25.21 -8.44
CA THR A 449 15.02 -24.28 -7.42
C THR A 449 14.30 -24.52 -6.08
N PRO A 450 15.02 -24.70 -4.96
CA PRO A 450 14.41 -24.77 -3.64
C PRO A 450 13.70 -23.47 -3.28
N LEU A 451 12.55 -23.56 -2.60
CA LEU A 451 11.76 -22.39 -2.20
C LEU A 451 12.57 -21.38 -1.34
N ASP A 452 13.39 -21.89 -0.42
CA ASP A 452 14.22 -21.02 0.43
C ASP A 452 15.24 -20.21 -0.37
N ASP A 453 15.81 -20.78 -1.44
CA ASP A 453 16.76 -20.07 -2.31
C ASP A 453 16.07 -18.97 -3.11
N ASP A 454 14.88 -19.24 -3.64
CA ASP A 454 14.06 -18.23 -4.34
C ASP A 454 13.64 -17.10 -3.39
N VAL A 455 13.11 -17.44 -2.22
CA VAL A 455 12.71 -16.44 -1.21
C VAL A 455 13.92 -15.62 -0.74
N ARG A 456 15.09 -16.26 -0.57
CA ARG A 456 16.35 -15.57 -0.23
C ARG A 456 16.74 -14.58 -1.32
N PHE A 457 16.69 -14.99 -2.59
CA PHE A 457 16.95 -14.11 -3.73
C PHE A 457 16.01 -12.89 -3.74
N VAL A 458 14.72 -13.11 -3.58
CA VAL A 458 13.71 -12.05 -3.51
C VAL A 458 13.97 -11.13 -2.30
N ARG A 459 14.31 -11.70 -1.13
CA ARG A 459 14.63 -10.95 0.07
C ARG A 459 15.92 -10.11 -0.08
N ASP A 460 16.89 -10.58 -0.86
CA ASP A 460 18.09 -9.80 -1.17
C ASP A 460 17.78 -8.63 -2.12
N ILE A 461 16.77 -8.76 -2.99
CA ILE A 461 16.24 -7.63 -3.74
C ILE A 461 15.61 -6.62 -2.77
N TYR A 462 14.80 -7.03 -1.79
CA TYR A 462 14.25 -6.11 -0.78
C TYR A 462 15.36 -5.33 -0.07
N ARG A 463 16.43 -6.02 0.38
CA ARG A 463 17.56 -5.40 1.09
C ARG A 463 18.33 -4.38 0.25
N ARG A 464 18.45 -4.58 -1.05
CA ARG A 464 19.10 -3.62 -1.96
C ARG A 464 18.31 -2.32 -2.12
N HIS A 465 16.99 -2.40 -1.97
CA HIS A 465 16.06 -1.28 -2.03
C HIS A 465 15.54 -0.88 -0.64
N GLU A 466 15.84 -1.69 0.37
CA GLU A 466 15.79 -1.19 1.73
C GLU A 466 16.68 0.04 1.72
N THR A 467 16.10 1.23 1.81
CA THR A 467 16.87 2.38 2.22
C THR A 467 17.70 1.89 3.40
N PRO A 468 19.04 1.98 3.33
CA PRO A 468 19.87 1.40 4.38
C PRO A 468 19.28 1.83 5.69
N ASN A 469 19.16 0.90 6.61
CA ASN A 469 18.74 1.13 7.98
C ASN A 469 19.84 1.94 8.71
N VAL A 470 20.20 3.10 8.11
CA VAL A 470 20.59 4.26 8.84
C VAL A 470 19.32 4.67 9.55
N SER A 471 19.03 3.85 10.58
CA SER A 471 17.96 4.12 11.51
C SER A 471 16.81 4.91 10.85
N VAL A 472 15.90 4.21 10.11
CA VAL A 472 14.52 4.73 9.94
C VAL A 472 13.87 4.90 11.34
N MET A 473 14.53 4.52 12.40
CA MET A 473 14.25 5.04 13.75
C MET A 473 14.48 6.55 13.86
N GLY A 474 15.26 7.22 12.96
CA GLY A 474 15.50 8.65 13.00
C GLY A 474 14.77 9.45 11.91
N ALA A 475 14.62 8.93 10.69
CA ALA A 475 14.23 9.77 9.54
C ALA A 475 12.73 10.17 9.49
N ASN A 476 11.83 9.50 10.21
CA ASN A 476 10.41 9.86 10.31
C ASN A 476 9.87 9.78 11.75
N ARG A 477 10.76 9.77 12.75
CA ARG A 477 10.32 9.76 14.14
C ARG A 477 9.65 11.09 14.48
N LEU A 478 8.39 11.02 14.87
CA LEU A 478 7.58 12.19 15.24
C LEU A 478 7.33 12.18 16.75
N ALA A 479 7.86 13.18 17.43
CA ALA A 479 7.57 13.42 18.84
C ALA A 479 6.59 14.57 19.02
N ALA A 480 5.62 14.43 19.93
CA ALA A 480 4.82 15.56 20.41
C ALA A 480 5.37 16.06 21.75
N VAL A 481 5.46 17.37 21.88
CA VAL A 481 5.79 18.06 23.14
C VAL A 481 4.57 18.81 23.62
N VAL A 482 4.06 18.46 24.78
CA VAL A 482 2.89 19.08 25.43
C VAL A 482 3.36 19.83 26.66
N LEU A 483 3.11 21.13 26.74
CA LEU A 483 3.52 21.95 27.90
C LEU A 483 2.36 22.06 28.89
N ASN A 484 2.54 21.52 30.10
CA ASN A 484 1.63 21.71 31.25
C ASN A 484 2.10 22.89 32.11
N PHE A 485 1.19 23.82 32.38
CA PHE A 485 1.38 24.85 33.40
C PHE A 485 0.07 25.05 34.18
N ARG A 486 -0.06 24.38 35.32
CA ARG A 486 -1.25 24.47 36.22
C ARG A 486 -2.59 24.14 35.55
N THR A 487 -2.58 23.31 34.49
CA THR A 487 -3.77 22.89 33.74
C THR A 487 -3.78 21.38 33.47
N PRO A 488 -3.66 20.52 34.50
CA PRO A 488 -3.47 19.08 34.34
C PRO A 488 -4.62 18.42 33.59
N GLU A 489 -5.86 18.82 33.88
CA GLU A 489 -7.05 18.26 33.21
C GLU A 489 -7.08 18.57 31.71
N GLN A 490 -6.76 19.80 31.34
CA GLN A 490 -6.69 20.20 29.94
C GLN A 490 -5.55 19.46 29.22
N THR A 491 -4.39 19.38 29.88
CA THR A 491 -3.23 18.62 29.38
C THR A 491 -3.59 17.15 29.16
N PHE A 492 -4.35 16.54 30.05
CA PHE A 492 -4.84 15.18 29.90
C PHE A 492 -5.70 15.00 28.63
N LEU A 493 -6.63 15.93 28.41
CA LEU A 493 -7.48 15.90 27.22
C LEU A 493 -6.67 16.09 25.93
N ALA A 494 -5.69 17.00 25.94
CA ALA A 494 -4.79 17.20 24.80
C ALA A 494 -4.01 15.90 24.48
N VAL A 495 -3.42 15.27 25.51
CA VAL A 495 -2.68 14.01 25.36
C VAL A 495 -3.58 12.87 24.89
N LYS A 496 -4.79 12.71 25.44
CA LYS A 496 -5.75 11.73 24.94
C LYS A 496 -6.09 11.92 23.47
N SER A 497 -6.22 13.16 23.02
CA SER A 497 -6.47 13.45 21.60
C SER A 497 -5.28 13.10 20.70
N LEU A 498 -4.05 13.24 21.19
CA LEU A 498 -2.83 12.82 20.51
C LEU A 498 -2.68 11.30 20.45
N VAL A 499 -2.97 10.59 21.52
CA VAL A 499 -2.98 9.11 21.57
C VAL A 499 -4.02 8.54 20.58
N ALA A 500 -5.16 9.23 20.41
CA ALA A 500 -6.21 8.88 19.45
C ALA A 500 -5.89 9.25 17.99
N SER A 501 -4.72 9.85 17.72
CA SER A 501 -4.33 10.22 16.36
C SER A 501 -4.15 8.99 15.47
N ARG A 502 -4.65 9.06 14.23
CA ARG A 502 -4.46 8.01 13.23
C ARG A 502 -2.98 7.84 12.83
N ARG A 503 -2.21 8.93 12.85
CA ARG A 503 -0.75 8.87 12.76
C ARG A 503 -0.21 8.68 14.17
N ARG A 504 0.25 7.48 14.48
CA ARG A 504 0.86 7.17 15.78
C ARG A 504 2.10 8.04 16.01
N LEU A 505 2.16 8.68 17.16
CA LEU A 505 3.34 9.42 17.62
C LEU A 505 4.36 8.44 18.20
N ASP A 506 5.63 8.64 17.89
CA ASP A 506 6.72 7.79 18.40
C ASP A 506 7.05 8.11 19.85
N ASP A 507 6.87 9.38 20.25
CA ASP A 507 6.98 9.88 21.64
C ASP A 507 5.92 10.93 21.91
N ILE A 508 5.36 10.90 23.12
CA ILE A 508 4.58 12.02 23.67
C ILE A 508 5.30 12.47 24.95
N ILE A 509 5.87 13.66 24.91
CA ILE A 509 6.64 14.25 25.99
C ILE A 509 5.78 15.32 26.66
N VAL A 510 5.41 15.11 27.90
CA VAL A 510 4.69 16.09 28.71
C VAL A 510 5.68 16.81 29.62
N VAL A 511 5.82 18.11 29.42
CA VAL A 511 6.68 18.96 30.26
C VAL A 511 5.84 19.63 31.34
N ASP A 512 6.08 19.29 32.58
CA ASP A 512 5.46 19.93 33.75
C ASP A 512 6.30 21.13 34.20
N ASN A 513 5.79 22.34 33.93
CA ASN A 513 6.55 23.59 34.00
C ASN A 513 6.35 24.37 35.32
N ASP A 514 5.84 23.74 36.38
CA ASP A 514 5.60 24.42 37.68
C ASP A 514 5.72 23.53 38.91
N CYS A 515 6.02 22.25 38.79
CA CYS A 515 5.92 21.33 39.92
C CYS A 515 7.12 21.47 40.87
N VAL A 516 6.86 21.97 42.06
CA VAL A 516 7.82 22.05 43.17
C VAL A 516 7.74 20.76 44.03
N ASP A 517 6.56 20.11 44.12
CA ASP A 517 6.35 18.89 44.90
C ASP A 517 5.74 17.77 44.03
N PRO A 518 6.33 16.53 44.07
CA PRO A 518 5.77 15.38 43.34
C PRO A 518 4.40 14.92 43.85
N SER A 519 4.03 15.25 45.09
CA SER A 519 2.75 14.87 45.72
C SER A 519 1.55 15.68 45.20
N ASP A 520 1.79 16.91 44.75
CA ASP A 520 0.75 17.82 44.23
C ASP A 520 0.40 17.60 42.76
N SER A 521 1.09 16.70 42.07
CA SER A 521 0.81 16.42 40.69
C SER A 521 -0.35 15.45 40.55
N PRO A 522 -1.46 15.85 39.86
CA PRO A 522 -2.61 14.98 39.65
C PRO A 522 -2.31 13.81 38.66
N ILE A 523 -1.04 13.47 38.48
CA ILE A 523 -0.52 12.39 37.61
C ILE A 523 -1.11 11.00 38.02
N GLY A 524 -1.70 10.87 39.19
CA GLY A 524 -2.47 9.66 39.60
C GLY A 524 -3.64 9.31 38.68
N VAL A 525 -4.21 10.31 37.96
CA VAL A 525 -5.33 10.16 37.02
C VAL A 525 -4.86 9.57 35.68
N TRP A 526 -3.56 9.55 35.42
CA TRP A 526 -2.97 9.18 34.12
C TRP A 526 -2.54 7.70 34.05
N LYS A 527 -3.01 6.85 34.96
CA LYS A 527 -2.60 5.44 35.06
C LYS A 527 -2.79 4.65 33.78
N ASP A 528 -3.86 4.94 33.04
CA ASP A 528 -4.25 4.18 31.85
C ASP A 528 -3.41 4.49 30.61
N ILE A 529 -2.80 5.69 30.54
CA ILE A 529 -1.99 6.12 29.40
C ILE A 529 -0.50 6.30 29.72
N ARG A 530 -0.09 5.96 30.94
CA ARG A 530 1.27 6.21 31.46
C ARG A 530 2.38 5.49 30.68
N ARG A 531 2.08 4.37 30.02
CA ARG A 531 3.08 3.60 29.25
C ARG A 531 3.47 4.27 27.91
N GLU A 532 2.69 5.22 27.44
CA GLU A 532 2.87 5.87 26.14
C GLU A 532 3.47 7.28 26.27
N ILE A 533 3.72 7.78 27.50
CA ILE A 533 4.08 9.17 27.77
C ILE A 533 5.37 9.26 28.57
N THR A 534 6.24 10.19 28.16
CA THR A 534 7.40 10.62 28.92
C THR A 534 7.09 11.90 29.67
N PHE A 535 7.30 11.92 31.00
CA PHE A 535 7.15 13.12 31.83
C PHE A 535 8.50 13.75 32.11
N VAL A 536 8.60 15.05 31.85
CA VAL A 536 9.78 15.86 32.15
C VAL A 536 9.36 17.03 33.07
N ARG A 537 10.07 17.24 34.17
CA ARG A 537 9.80 18.32 35.13
C ARG A 537 10.85 19.40 35.04
N THR A 538 10.46 20.65 35.09
CA THR A 538 11.38 21.78 35.04
C THR A 538 11.80 22.30 36.43
N GLY A 539 11.06 21.90 37.48
CA GLY A 539 11.30 22.36 38.85
C GLY A 539 10.94 23.82 39.15
N SER A 540 10.66 24.60 38.10
CA SER A 540 10.25 26.01 38.22
C SER A 540 9.59 26.46 36.92
N ASN A 541 8.80 27.51 36.94
CA ASN A 541 8.19 28.08 35.75
C ASN A 541 9.23 28.80 34.86
N LEU A 542 9.65 28.15 33.81
CA LEU A 542 10.59 28.67 32.79
C LEU A 542 9.89 29.52 31.70
N GLY A 543 8.59 29.77 31.82
CA GLY A 543 7.78 30.35 30.75
C GLY A 543 7.44 29.37 29.65
N PHE A 544 6.75 29.84 28.63
CA PHE A 544 6.34 28.99 27.50
C PHE A 544 7.55 28.49 26.69
N SER A 545 8.41 29.43 26.27
CA SER A 545 9.60 29.10 25.47
C SER A 545 10.55 28.15 26.20
N GLY A 546 10.89 28.46 27.47
CA GLY A 546 11.82 27.63 28.25
C GLY A 546 11.27 26.22 28.51
N GLY A 547 9.99 26.13 28.88
CA GLY A 547 9.33 24.83 29.09
C GLY A 547 9.26 24.00 27.82
N MET A 548 8.84 24.58 26.69
CA MET A 548 8.84 23.91 25.39
C MET A 548 10.24 23.48 24.95
N ASN A 549 11.25 24.30 25.18
CA ASN A 549 12.64 23.97 24.83
C ASN A 549 13.16 22.73 25.58
N VAL A 550 12.75 22.52 26.83
CA VAL A 550 13.10 21.30 27.57
C VAL A 550 12.54 20.07 26.84
N GLY A 551 11.26 20.11 26.45
CA GLY A 551 10.64 19.00 25.69
C GLY A 551 11.21 18.82 24.30
N ILE A 552 11.53 19.93 23.60
CA ILE A 552 12.16 19.87 22.26
C ILE A 552 13.53 19.20 22.34
N ARG A 553 14.37 19.56 23.32
CA ARG A 553 15.69 18.93 23.52
C ARG A 553 15.53 17.42 23.76
N GLU A 554 14.60 17.01 24.60
CA GLU A 554 14.30 15.59 24.86
C GLU A 554 13.84 14.87 23.59
N ALA A 555 12.93 15.47 22.80
CA ALA A 555 12.48 14.93 21.53
C ALA A 555 13.63 14.74 20.53
N LEU A 556 14.49 15.76 20.38
CA LEU A 556 15.63 15.71 19.47
C LEU A 556 16.70 14.71 19.93
N GLN A 557 16.94 14.56 21.24
CA GLN A 557 17.85 13.55 21.83
C GLN A 557 17.34 12.13 21.57
N ARG A 558 16.02 11.93 21.57
CA ARG A 558 15.39 10.65 21.20
C ARG A 558 15.35 10.38 19.70
N GLY A 559 15.93 11.27 18.90
CA GLY A 559 16.05 11.08 17.45
C GLY A 559 14.81 11.52 16.66
N ALA A 560 13.94 12.37 17.20
CA ALA A 560 12.79 12.88 16.44
C ALA A 560 13.27 13.64 15.19
N ALA A 561 12.73 13.28 14.03
CA ALA A 561 12.92 13.97 12.76
C ALA A 561 11.99 15.18 12.66
N ARG A 562 10.84 15.10 13.32
CA ARG A 562 9.83 16.14 13.42
C ARG A 562 9.36 16.27 14.86
N VAL A 563 9.10 17.50 15.28
CA VAL A 563 8.53 17.77 16.60
C VAL A 563 7.22 18.52 16.45
N LEU A 564 6.17 17.99 17.05
CA LEU A 564 4.86 18.61 17.16
C LEU A 564 4.77 19.34 18.50
N LEU A 565 4.79 20.67 18.47
CA LEU A 565 4.59 21.50 19.67
C LEU A 565 3.09 21.66 19.91
N VAL A 566 2.63 21.44 21.14
CA VAL A 566 1.20 21.42 21.48
C VAL A 566 0.96 22.11 22.82
N ASN A 567 0.01 23.04 22.87
CA ASN A 567 -0.50 23.62 24.11
C ASN A 567 -1.40 22.63 24.87
N SER A 568 -1.47 22.82 26.19
CA SER A 568 -2.32 21.99 27.07
C SER A 568 -3.81 22.08 26.77
N ASP A 569 -4.30 23.18 26.20
CA ASP A 569 -5.70 23.49 25.97
C ASP A 569 -6.17 23.23 24.51
N VAL A 570 -5.41 22.42 23.79
CA VAL A 570 -5.70 22.04 22.39
C VAL A 570 -6.31 20.63 22.30
N ILE A 571 -7.37 20.47 21.52
CA ILE A 571 -7.91 19.17 21.11
C ILE A 571 -7.52 18.93 19.64
N VAL A 572 -6.86 17.81 19.40
CA VAL A 572 -6.31 17.44 18.08
C VAL A 572 -7.19 16.37 17.44
N PRO A 573 -7.95 16.68 16.37
CA PRO A 573 -8.70 15.66 15.62
C PRO A 573 -7.78 14.54 15.09
N PRO A 574 -8.28 13.30 14.94
CA PRO A 574 -7.46 12.14 14.63
C PRO A 574 -6.64 12.23 13.35
N ASP A 575 -7.10 12.97 12.34
CA ASP A 575 -6.41 13.13 11.05
C ASP A 575 -5.38 14.26 11.02
N THR A 576 -5.41 15.16 11.98
CA THR A 576 -4.65 16.42 11.95
C THR A 576 -3.15 16.19 11.83
N VAL A 577 -2.58 15.29 12.62
CA VAL A 577 -1.14 15.01 12.63
C VAL A 577 -0.67 14.52 11.25
N GLN A 578 -1.40 13.58 10.66
CA GLN A 578 -1.10 13.06 9.32
C GLN A 578 -1.21 14.14 8.24
N LEU A 579 -2.19 15.02 8.33
CA LEU A 579 -2.38 16.11 7.39
C LEU A 579 -1.25 17.14 7.47
N LEU A 580 -0.70 17.40 8.66
CA LEU A 580 0.46 18.26 8.85
C LEU A 580 1.73 17.61 8.30
N GLU A 581 1.97 16.32 8.51
CA GLU A 581 3.09 15.59 7.89
C GLU A 581 3.03 15.68 6.36
N ARG A 582 1.89 15.36 5.76
CA ARG A 582 1.69 15.49 4.30
C ARG A 582 1.91 16.90 3.80
N CYS A 583 1.58 17.89 4.62
CA CYS A 583 1.81 19.28 4.29
C CYS A 583 3.32 19.57 4.21
N LEU A 584 4.12 19.14 5.18
CA LEU A 584 5.58 19.28 5.16
C LEU A 584 6.20 18.52 3.99
N ASP A 585 5.77 17.28 3.75
CA ASP A 585 6.26 16.45 2.64
C ASP A 585 5.97 17.03 1.25
N SER A 586 4.93 17.87 1.13
CA SER A 586 4.50 18.42 -0.17
C SER A 586 5.45 19.45 -0.76
N LYS A 587 6.35 20.04 0.05
CA LYS A 587 7.26 21.12 -0.36
C LYS A 587 8.61 21.02 0.34
N PRO A 588 9.71 20.84 -0.41
CA PRO A 588 11.06 20.64 0.18
C PRO A 588 11.56 21.79 1.08
N ARG A 589 11.04 23.01 0.91
CA ARG A 589 11.44 24.18 1.72
C ARG A 589 10.50 24.45 2.89
N LEU A 590 9.39 23.72 3.01
CA LEU A 590 8.44 23.91 4.10
C LEU A 590 9.00 23.27 5.37
N GLY A 591 9.52 24.07 6.29
CA GLY A 591 10.10 23.60 7.55
C GLY A 591 9.13 23.63 8.73
N ILE A 592 8.05 24.43 8.63
CA ILE A 592 7.08 24.62 9.70
C ILE A 592 5.67 24.58 9.15
N ALA A 593 4.83 23.70 9.68
CA ALA A 593 3.40 23.57 9.32
C ALA A 593 2.50 23.73 10.54
N GLY A 594 1.40 24.48 10.39
CA GLY A 594 0.34 24.60 11.39
C GLY A 594 -1.04 24.28 10.82
N PRO A 595 -2.03 23.99 11.67
CA PRO A 595 -3.43 23.76 11.27
C PRO A 595 -4.22 25.08 11.17
N VAL A 596 -5.44 24.98 10.67
CA VAL A 596 -6.50 25.95 10.92
C VAL A 596 -6.96 25.82 12.37
N ILE A 597 -6.93 26.90 13.13
CA ILE A 597 -7.32 26.91 14.54
C ILE A 597 -8.77 27.36 14.64
N LEU A 598 -9.60 26.55 15.30
CA LEU A 598 -11.00 26.85 15.58
C LEU A 598 -11.18 27.16 17.07
N ALA A 599 -12.11 28.03 17.38
CA ALA A 599 -12.46 28.31 18.76
C ALA A 599 -13.18 27.08 19.37
N ARG A 600 -12.70 26.56 20.50
CA ARG A 600 -13.32 25.41 21.16
C ARG A 600 -14.71 25.71 21.69
N SER A 601 -14.93 26.94 22.20
CA SER A 601 -16.22 27.44 22.68
C SER A 601 -17.22 27.66 21.52
N ASN A 602 -16.74 27.86 20.28
CA ASN A 602 -17.55 28.03 19.08
C ASN A 602 -16.89 27.33 17.88
N PRO A 603 -17.06 26.01 17.70
CA PRO A 603 -16.33 25.20 16.71
C PRO A 603 -16.53 25.60 15.24
N GLY A 604 -17.52 26.44 14.95
CA GLY A 604 -17.75 27.02 13.62
C GLY A 604 -16.95 28.29 13.34
N GLU A 605 -16.22 28.84 14.35
CA GLU A 605 -15.48 30.08 14.24
C GLU A 605 -13.99 29.85 14.12
N ILE A 606 -13.37 30.53 13.15
CA ILE A 606 -11.92 30.50 12.93
C ILE A 606 -11.24 31.45 13.92
N ALA A 607 -10.33 30.90 14.74
CA ALA A 607 -9.43 31.69 15.58
C ALA A 607 -8.17 32.12 14.80
N SER A 608 -7.67 31.27 13.88
CA SER A 608 -6.52 31.64 13.04
C SER A 608 -6.35 30.68 11.85
N THR A 609 -6.02 31.25 10.68
CA THR A 609 -5.47 30.52 9.52
C THR A 609 -4.00 30.91 9.27
N GLY A 610 -3.26 31.12 10.33
CA GLY A 610 -1.88 31.62 10.31
C GLY A 610 -1.76 33.10 10.66
N MET A 611 -0.54 33.59 10.78
CA MET A 611 -0.22 34.95 11.14
C MET A 611 0.36 35.74 9.97
N SER A 612 0.06 37.04 9.93
CA SER A 612 0.70 38.00 9.04
C SER A 612 1.50 39.04 9.88
N TYR A 613 2.67 39.39 9.40
CA TYR A 613 3.55 40.37 10.06
C TYR A 613 4.00 41.45 9.09
N SER A 614 3.82 42.71 9.50
CA SER A 614 4.32 43.87 8.76
C SER A 614 5.66 44.33 9.32
N SER A 615 6.75 44.14 8.59
CA SER A 615 8.08 44.60 8.99
C SER A 615 8.18 46.13 9.07
N LEU A 616 7.29 46.90 8.44
CA LEU A 616 7.28 48.37 8.48
C LEU A 616 6.68 48.88 9.79
N THR A 617 5.54 48.35 10.20
CA THR A 617 4.78 48.82 11.38
C THR A 617 4.99 47.94 12.61
N GLY A 618 5.58 46.76 12.46
CA GLY A 618 5.67 45.76 13.50
C GLY A 618 4.34 45.05 13.79
N ARG A 619 3.28 45.33 13.04
CA ARG A 619 1.94 44.80 13.33
C ARG A 619 1.81 43.31 12.99
N MET A 620 1.39 42.55 13.99
CA MET A 620 1.00 41.13 13.83
C MET A 620 -0.54 41.00 13.82
N ARG A 621 -1.07 40.08 13.01
CA ARG A 621 -2.48 39.76 12.96
C ARG A 621 -2.67 38.26 12.71
N HIS A 622 -3.63 37.65 13.41
CA HIS A 622 -4.20 36.36 13.04
C HIS A 622 -5.10 36.52 11.82
N ARG A 623 -4.86 35.71 10.79
CA ARG A 623 -5.67 35.75 9.56
C ARG A 623 -7.01 35.07 9.81
N ASP A 624 -8.05 35.57 9.17
CA ASP A 624 -9.43 35.07 9.16
C ASP A 624 -10.07 34.95 10.57
N ASN A 625 -9.50 35.56 11.60
CA ASN A 625 -10.05 35.56 12.96
C ASN A 625 -11.48 36.09 13.00
N GLY A 626 -12.39 35.38 13.68
CA GLY A 626 -13.82 35.71 13.81
C GLY A 626 -14.67 35.36 12.59
N ARG A 627 -14.07 34.79 11.51
CA ARG A 627 -14.86 34.32 10.36
C ARG A 627 -15.42 32.93 10.63
N ARG A 628 -16.60 32.63 10.03
CA ARG A 628 -17.15 31.27 10.05
C ARG A 628 -16.40 30.38 9.10
N LEU A 629 -16.14 29.13 9.54
CA LEU A 629 -15.56 28.09 8.71
C LEU A 629 -16.58 27.61 7.67
N ASP A 630 -16.32 27.88 6.39
CA ASP A 630 -17.08 27.27 5.30
C ASP A 630 -16.51 25.88 4.99
N LEU A 631 -17.26 24.84 5.35
CA LEU A 631 -16.86 23.44 5.13
C LEU A 631 -16.84 23.04 3.64
N GLN A 632 -17.55 23.82 2.79
CA GLN A 632 -17.60 23.53 1.34
C GLN A 632 -16.41 24.14 0.59
N VAL A 633 -15.77 25.17 1.15
CA VAL A 633 -14.64 25.89 0.54
C VAL A 633 -13.39 25.73 1.40
N ARG A 634 -13.00 24.49 1.70
CA ARG A 634 -11.67 24.24 2.31
C ARG A 634 -10.60 24.39 1.22
N PRO A 635 -9.66 25.34 1.33
CA PRO A 635 -8.59 25.45 0.36
C PRO A 635 -7.75 24.16 0.41
N ALA A 636 -7.76 23.42 -0.69
CA ALA A 636 -6.87 22.29 -0.87
C ALA A 636 -5.44 22.81 -0.94
N GLY A 637 -4.52 22.27 -0.11
CA GLY A 637 -3.10 22.57 -0.16
C GLY A 637 -2.57 23.45 0.96
N VAL A 638 -1.31 23.87 0.79
CA VAL A 638 -0.54 24.66 1.76
C VAL A 638 -0.69 26.15 1.49
N ARG A 639 -1.19 26.90 2.46
CA ARG A 639 -1.25 28.36 2.41
C ARG A 639 -0.05 28.96 3.13
N ARG A 640 0.81 29.68 2.43
CA ARG A 640 1.96 30.37 3.04
C ARG A 640 1.50 31.41 4.07
N ALA A 641 2.21 31.46 5.21
CA ALA A 641 2.00 32.42 6.28
C ALA A 641 3.33 32.98 6.76
N ASP A 642 3.33 34.15 7.41
CA ASP A 642 4.54 34.71 8.03
C ASP A 642 4.87 33.96 9.33
N GLY A 643 3.85 33.37 9.95
CA GLY A 643 3.99 32.48 11.09
C GLY A 643 2.73 31.62 11.28
N VAL A 644 2.89 30.55 12.03
CA VAL A 644 1.81 29.71 12.56
C VAL A 644 1.78 29.82 14.07
N SER A 645 0.61 29.65 14.68
CA SER A 645 0.47 29.80 16.12
C SER A 645 1.16 28.67 16.88
N GLY A 646 1.85 29.03 17.96
CA GLY A 646 2.48 28.09 18.88
C GLY A 646 1.51 27.18 19.64
N CYS A 647 0.19 27.38 19.50
CA CYS A 647 -0.78 26.48 20.10
C CYS A 647 -0.67 25.05 19.53
N LEU A 648 -0.37 24.93 18.23
CA LEU A 648 0.02 23.69 17.59
C LEU A 648 0.83 23.99 16.31
N MET A 649 2.08 23.54 16.27
CA MET A 649 2.93 23.58 15.08
C MET A 649 3.80 22.34 14.96
N MET A 650 3.95 21.84 13.75
CA MET A 650 4.88 20.76 13.42
C MET A 650 6.13 21.36 12.77
N VAL A 651 7.30 20.98 13.25
CA VAL A 651 8.57 21.55 12.87
C VAL A 651 9.54 20.45 12.46
N GLU A 652 10.20 20.62 11.32
CA GLU A 652 11.29 19.75 10.86
C GLU A 652 12.53 19.90 11.75
N ARG A 653 13.23 18.81 12.05
CA ARG A 653 14.49 18.80 12.80
C ARG A 653 15.51 19.79 12.23
N ALA A 654 15.64 19.84 10.91
CA ALA A 654 16.56 20.73 10.21
C ALA A 654 16.35 22.22 10.54
N VAL A 655 15.12 22.63 10.89
CA VAL A 655 14.84 23.99 11.34
C VAL A 655 15.54 24.27 12.67
N PHE A 656 15.36 23.36 13.66
CA PHE A 656 16.01 23.51 14.98
C PHE A 656 17.55 23.48 14.88
N GLU A 657 18.08 22.63 14.01
CA GLU A 657 19.51 22.53 13.75
C GLU A 657 20.08 23.82 13.11
N SER A 658 19.29 24.49 12.26
CA SER A 658 19.69 25.70 11.55
C SER A 658 19.58 26.98 12.38
N ILE A 659 18.48 27.12 13.14
CA ILE A 659 18.17 28.41 13.82
C ILE A 659 18.09 28.29 15.34
N GLY A 660 18.35 27.14 15.92
CA GLY A 660 18.19 26.87 17.35
C GLY A 660 16.74 26.76 17.80
N LEU A 661 16.52 26.81 19.10
CA LEU A 661 15.24 26.61 19.75
C LEU A 661 14.41 27.91 19.82
N LEU A 662 13.29 27.85 20.55
CA LEU A 662 12.48 29.04 20.86
C LEU A 662 13.29 30.01 21.75
N GLU A 663 13.09 31.28 21.53
CA GLU A 663 13.81 32.30 22.27
C GLU A 663 13.22 32.53 23.67
N GLU A 664 13.98 32.22 24.71
CA GLU A 664 13.51 32.23 26.11
C GLU A 664 13.31 33.66 26.69
N GLU A 665 13.90 34.68 26.08
CA GLU A 665 13.68 36.09 26.49
C GLU A 665 12.21 36.52 26.38
N TYR A 666 11.44 35.89 25.49
CA TYR A 666 10.00 36.18 25.39
C TYR A 666 9.23 35.74 26.62
N PHE A 667 9.57 34.63 27.21
CA PHE A 667 8.89 33.99 28.34
C PHE A 667 7.46 33.58 28.01
N PHE A 668 6.63 34.44 27.42
CA PHE A 668 5.25 34.22 27.02
C PHE A 668 4.85 35.19 25.90
N SER A 669 4.31 34.66 24.79
CA SER A 669 3.79 35.37 23.61
C SER A 669 4.87 35.99 22.69
N PHE A 670 4.67 35.86 21.38
CA PHE A 670 5.52 36.25 20.25
C PHE A 670 6.70 35.31 19.95
N GLU A 671 7.01 34.35 20.78
CA GLU A 671 8.06 33.36 20.55
C GLU A 671 7.83 32.53 19.30
N ASP A 672 6.53 32.21 19.02
CA ASP A 672 6.09 31.43 17.84
C ASP A 672 6.32 32.21 16.53
N LEU A 673 5.95 33.49 16.50
CA LEU A 673 6.19 34.34 15.34
C LEU A 673 7.69 34.63 15.13
N ASP A 674 8.44 34.89 16.21
CA ASP A 674 9.88 35.06 16.14
C ASP A 674 10.57 33.84 15.53
N PHE A 675 10.20 32.64 16.01
CA PHE A 675 10.74 31.38 15.51
C PHE A 675 10.44 31.18 14.01
N CYS A 676 9.20 31.43 13.58
CA CYS A 676 8.81 31.35 12.17
C CYS A 676 9.56 32.36 11.29
N LEU A 677 9.77 33.59 11.79
CA LEU A 677 10.52 34.64 11.05
C LEU A 677 12.02 34.31 10.96
N ARG A 678 12.63 33.75 12.01
CA ARG A 678 14.03 33.25 11.96
C ARG A 678 14.16 32.10 10.96
N ALA A 679 13.24 31.16 10.95
CA ALA A 679 13.22 30.06 9.98
C ALA A 679 13.14 30.59 8.54
N ARG A 680 12.30 31.58 8.28
CA ARG A 680 12.23 32.24 6.96
C ARG A 680 13.51 32.93 6.54
N HIS A 681 14.20 33.59 7.44
CA HIS A 681 15.51 34.20 7.16
C HIS A 681 16.58 33.13 6.84
N ALA A 682 16.45 31.94 7.41
CA ALA A 682 17.31 30.79 7.10
C ALA A 682 16.89 30.02 5.82
N GLY A 683 15.85 30.49 5.08
CA GLY A 683 15.44 29.92 3.81
C GLY A 683 14.32 28.87 3.88
N PHE A 684 13.80 28.61 5.07
CA PHE A 684 12.63 27.73 5.24
C PHE A 684 11.32 28.48 4.97
N GLU A 685 10.30 27.75 4.56
CA GLU A 685 8.93 28.28 4.42
C GLU A 685 8.08 27.89 5.64
N THR A 686 7.10 28.74 5.96
CA THR A 686 6.08 28.50 6.97
C THR A 686 4.70 28.46 6.31
N GLY A 687 3.86 27.47 6.63
CA GLY A 687 2.58 27.30 6.00
C GLY A 687 1.49 26.73 6.90
N VAL A 688 0.23 26.96 6.50
CA VAL A 688 -0.96 26.40 7.13
C VAL A 688 -1.54 25.33 6.21
N ALA A 689 -1.75 24.13 6.74
CA ALA A 689 -2.45 23.05 6.08
C ALA A 689 -3.96 23.34 6.14
N GLY A 690 -4.56 23.76 5.03
CA GLY A 690 -5.98 24.19 4.99
C GLY A 690 -6.98 23.10 5.36
N THR A 691 -6.60 21.83 5.26
CA THR A 691 -7.44 20.68 5.61
C THR A 691 -7.25 20.19 7.05
N ALA A 692 -6.14 20.55 7.72
CA ALA A 692 -5.87 20.21 9.11
C ALA A 692 -6.55 21.20 10.04
N THR A 693 -7.27 20.73 11.05
CA THR A 693 -7.95 21.58 12.02
C THR A 693 -7.63 21.17 13.45
N VAL A 694 -7.62 22.15 14.38
CA VAL A 694 -7.57 21.90 15.83
C VAL A 694 -8.53 22.82 16.56
N TYR A 695 -8.95 22.42 17.76
CA TYR A 695 -9.78 23.23 18.63
C TYR A 695 -8.95 23.75 19.80
N HIS A 696 -8.95 25.07 19.99
CA HIS A 696 -8.17 25.75 21.02
C HIS A 696 -9.07 26.67 21.86
N GLU A 697 -8.90 26.62 23.19
CA GLU A 697 -9.73 27.44 24.09
C GLU A 697 -9.25 28.90 24.23
N GLY A 698 -8.01 29.16 24.03
CA GLY A 698 -7.37 30.47 24.07
C GLY A 698 -7.47 31.21 25.40
N GLY A 699 -6.36 31.43 26.09
CA GLY A 699 -6.26 32.33 27.23
C GLY A 699 -6.49 31.72 28.62
N GLN A 700 -6.51 30.40 28.75
CA GLN A 700 -6.72 29.73 30.05
C GLN A 700 -5.54 29.95 31.04
N SER A 701 -4.29 29.93 30.58
CA SER A 701 -3.11 29.97 31.46
C SER A 701 -2.85 31.32 32.14
N LEU A 702 -3.24 32.45 31.54
CA LEU A 702 -3.05 33.79 32.12
C LEU A 702 -4.35 34.55 32.34
N GLY A 703 -5.50 33.99 31.94
CA GLY A 703 -6.78 34.68 31.92
C GLY A 703 -6.86 35.75 30.81
N SER A 704 -7.95 35.79 30.05
CA SER A 704 -8.13 36.73 28.92
C SER A 704 -8.08 38.21 29.30
N ARG A 705 -8.29 38.54 30.59
CA ARG A 705 -8.37 39.89 31.16
C ARG A 705 -7.17 40.26 32.01
N SER A 706 -6.11 39.42 32.09
CA SER A 706 -4.96 39.67 32.96
C SER A 706 -4.10 40.86 32.48
N PRO A 707 -3.72 41.79 33.36
CA PRO A 707 -2.80 42.89 33.06
C PRO A 707 -1.43 42.39 32.54
N ARG A 708 -1.00 41.21 32.98
CA ARG A 708 0.27 40.59 32.52
C ARG A 708 0.31 40.33 31.01
N ARG A 709 -0.84 40.11 30.37
CA ARG A 709 -0.89 39.96 28.88
C ARG A 709 -0.50 41.26 28.18
N PHE A 710 -0.97 42.40 28.67
CA PHE A 710 -0.64 43.71 28.11
C PHE A 710 0.84 44.06 28.36
N TYR A 711 1.37 43.67 29.52
CA TYR A 711 2.80 43.77 29.81
C TYR A 711 3.67 43.02 28.83
N PHE A 712 3.41 41.70 28.66
CA PHE A 712 4.15 40.86 27.73
C PHE A 712 3.96 41.32 26.28
N ALA A 713 2.71 41.66 25.88
CA ALA A 713 2.44 42.19 24.55
C ALA A 713 3.30 43.42 24.24
N ALA A 714 3.35 44.38 25.10
CA ALA A 714 4.13 45.61 24.88
C ALA A 714 5.63 45.35 24.83
N ARG A 715 6.16 44.60 25.80
CA ARG A 715 7.61 44.27 25.88
C ARG A 715 8.06 43.43 24.69
N ASN A 716 7.33 42.33 24.42
CA ASN A 716 7.72 41.33 23.45
C ASN A 716 7.50 41.77 22.00
N HIS A 717 6.49 42.61 21.75
CA HIS A 717 6.29 43.20 20.43
C HIS A 717 7.46 44.13 20.03
N LEU A 718 7.99 44.90 20.97
CA LEU A 718 9.20 45.71 20.77
C LEU A 718 10.43 44.82 20.56
N LEU A 719 10.57 43.74 21.32
CA LEU A 719 11.64 42.75 21.18
C LEU A 719 11.63 42.10 19.80
N LEU A 720 10.45 41.63 19.32
CA LEU A 720 10.28 41.08 18.01
C LEU A 720 10.68 42.08 16.91
N ALA A 721 10.23 43.34 17.01
CA ALA A 721 10.55 44.36 16.03
C ALA A 721 12.07 44.68 15.98
N ARG A 722 12.76 44.57 17.12
CA ARG A 722 14.21 44.71 17.20
C ARG A 722 14.92 43.57 16.46
N ARG A 723 14.45 42.33 16.61
CA ARG A 723 15.10 41.13 16.06
C ARG A 723 14.76 40.90 14.59
N SER A 724 13.50 41.13 14.20
CA SER A 724 12.97 40.77 12.86
C SER A 724 12.96 41.97 11.88
N GLY A 725 13.41 43.12 12.27
CA GLY A 725 13.40 44.32 11.44
C GLY A 725 14.59 44.44 10.49
N PRO A 726 14.37 45.00 9.27
CA PRO A 726 15.49 45.34 8.40
C PRO A 726 16.42 46.30 9.13
N SER A 727 17.72 46.18 8.87
CA SER A 727 18.80 47.08 9.42
C SER A 727 18.72 48.53 8.90
N ARG A 728 17.53 49.11 8.85
CA ARG A 728 17.29 50.48 8.48
C ARG A 728 17.70 51.40 9.63
N GLY A 729 18.18 52.63 9.31
CA GLY A 729 18.77 53.56 10.21
C GLY A 729 18.00 53.84 11.52
N ARG A 730 18.63 54.53 12.47
CA ARG A 730 18.12 54.82 13.82
C ARG A 730 16.69 55.40 13.81
N VAL A 731 16.38 56.30 12.85
CA VAL A 731 15.08 56.97 12.72
C VAL A 731 13.94 55.95 12.43
N ALA A 732 14.17 55.01 11.50
CA ALA A 732 13.16 53.98 11.16
C ALA A 732 12.88 53.03 12.32
N ARG A 733 13.90 52.71 13.14
CA ARG A 733 13.73 51.91 14.37
C ARG A 733 12.94 52.64 15.43
N LEU A 734 13.18 53.94 15.65
CA LEU A 734 12.44 54.78 16.58
C LEU A 734 10.99 54.92 16.16
N SER A 735 10.71 55.27 14.89
CA SER A 735 9.35 55.44 14.40
C SER A 735 8.53 54.15 14.53
N ARG A 736 9.14 52.99 14.23
CA ARG A 736 8.51 51.66 14.44
C ARG A 736 8.22 51.40 15.91
N GLY A 737 9.17 51.68 16.80
CA GLY A 737 8.99 51.54 18.24
C GLY A 737 7.81 52.40 18.76
N CYS A 738 7.74 53.67 18.34
CA CYS A 738 6.62 54.56 18.67
C CYS A 738 5.29 54.01 18.15
N SER A 739 5.25 53.51 16.91
CA SER A 739 4.02 52.89 16.33
C SER A 739 3.59 51.67 17.14
N ILE A 740 4.51 50.81 17.59
CA ILE A 740 4.20 49.65 18.40
C ILE A 740 3.62 50.03 19.76
N VAL A 741 4.22 51.00 20.43
CA VAL A 741 3.73 51.52 21.72
C VAL A 741 2.34 52.12 21.56
N ALA A 742 2.10 52.94 20.52
CA ALA A 742 0.79 53.50 20.22
C ALA A 742 -0.26 52.41 19.96
N LEU A 743 0.07 51.35 19.19
CA LEU A 743 -0.83 50.21 18.94
C LEU A 743 -1.17 49.45 20.23
N ASN A 744 -0.22 49.21 21.10
CA ASN A 744 -0.45 48.52 22.38
C ASN A 744 -1.30 49.38 23.34
N LEU A 745 -1.10 50.69 23.37
CA LEU A 745 -1.93 51.62 24.14
C LEU A 745 -3.36 51.67 23.60
N ALA A 746 -3.53 51.80 22.28
CA ALA A 746 -4.84 51.73 21.66
C ALA A 746 -5.59 50.41 21.99
N HIS A 747 -4.86 49.29 21.93
CA HIS A 747 -5.43 48.00 22.31
C HIS A 747 -5.79 47.96 23.81
N ALA A 748 -5.00 48.51 24.69
CA ALA A 748 -5.31 48.62 26.13
C ALA A 748 -6.52 49.48 26.43
N LEU A 749 -6.79 50.51 25.63
CA LEU A 749 -7.96 51.38 25.75
C LEU A 749 -9.26 50.69 25.32
N VAL A 750 -9.23 49.96 24.18
CA VAL A 750 -10.42 49.37 23.53
C VAL A 750 -10.80 48.01 24.10
N SER A 751 -9.86 47.29 24.74
CA SER A 751 -10.12 45.93 25.24
C SER A 751 -11.16 45.90 26.36
N PRO A 752 -12.14 44.97 26.35
CA PRO A 752 -13.15 44.87 27.38
C PRO A 752 -12.60 44.31 28.70
N GLY A 753 -13.15 44.80 29.83
CA GLY A 753 -12.92 44.27 31.18
C GLY A 753 -11.70 44.77 31.92
N GLY A 754 -11.77 44.90 33.24
CA GLY A 754 -10.75 45.44 34.11
C GLY A 754 -10.56 46.94 34.03
N SER A 755 -9.71 47.52 34.90
CA SER A 755 -9.36 48.96 34.91
C SER A 755 -8.53 49.35 33.70
N VAL A 756 -8.91 50.37 32.97
CA VAL A 756 -8.12 50.96 31.87
C VAL A 756 -6.76 51.42 32.36
N ALA A 757 -6.70 52.04 33.54
CA ALA A 757 -5.47 52.53 34.16
C ALA A 757 -4.47 51.39 34.39
N THR A 758 -4.94 50.22 34.90
CA THR A 758 -4.11 49.05 35.11
C THR A 758 -3.54 48.50 33.81
N ARG A 759 -4.34 48.44 32.72
CA ARG A 759 -3.88 47.99 31.41
C ARG A 759 -2.84 48.95 30.79
N ILE A 760 -3.06 50.24 30.88
CA ILE A 760 -2.11 51.27 30.44
C ILE A 760 -0.80 51.17 31.24
N GLY A 761 -0.91 51.05 32.59
CA GLY A 761 0.23 50.83 33.46
C GLY A 761 1.06 49.60 33.11
N ALA A 762 0.39 48.51 32.74
CA ALA A 762 1.04 47.28 32.28
C ALA A 762 1.78 47.49 30.95
N VAL A 763 1.20 48.23 29.97
CA VAL A 763 1.89 48.61 28.73
C VAL A 763 3.11 49.48 28.98
N ALA A 764 2.98 50.51 29.86
CA ALA A 764 4.10 51.38 30.21
C ALA A 764 5.24 50.61 30.90
N LEU A 765 4.91 49.68 31.81
CA LEU A 765 5.85 48.82 32.50
C LEU A 765 6.59 47.88 31.54
N GLY A 766 5.86 47.23 30.60
CA GLY A 766 6.44 46.37 29.55
C GLY A 766 7.37 47.14 28.63
N THR A 767 6.97 48.36 28.21
CA THR A 767 7.80 49.25 27.41
C THR A 767 9.08 49.68 28.14
N ARG A 768 8.96 50.05 29.43
CA ARG A 768 10.12 50.40 30.30
C ARG A 768 11.08 49.24 30.39
N ASP A 769 10.61 48.01 30.69
CA ASP A 769 11.47 46.86 30.88
C ASP A 769 12.17 46.46 29.57
N TYR A 770 11.51 46.63 28.42
CA TYR A 770 12.17 46.50 27.11
C TYR A 770 13.31 47.51 26.96
N LEU A 771 13.10 48.78 27.27
CA LEU A 771 14.13 49.82 27.16
C LEU A 771 15.32 49.59 28.12
N MET A 772 15.06 48.95 29.26
CA MET A 772 16.06 48.56 30.26
C MET A 772 16.68 47.18 30.01
N ASN A 773 16.38 46.52 28.88
CA ASN A 773 16.81 45.15 28.56
C ASN A 773 16.46 44.11 29.66
N ARG A 774 15.32 44.27 30.32
CA ARG A 774 14.82 43.37 31.36
C ARG A 774 13.85 42.38 30.72
N PHE A 775 14.29 41.15 30.54
CA PHE A 775 13.49 40.07 29.90
C PHE A 775 13.21 38.93 30.89
N GLY A 776 12.49 37.86 30.46
CA GLY A 776 12.09 36.72 31.31
C GLY A 776 10.71 36.91 31.95
N ALA A 777 10.52 36.40 33.18
CA ALA A 777 9.23 36.28 33.86
C ALA A 777 8.45 37.59 34.10
N GLY A 778 9.12 38.74 34.02
CA GLY A 778 8.53 40.01 34.33
C GLY A 778 8.25 40.20 35.84
N PRO A 779 7.60 41.29 36.24
CA PRO A 779 7.24 41.53 37.65
C PRO A 779 6.20 40.49 38.11
N ARG A 780 6.31 40.07 39.37
CA ARG A 780 5.36 39.13 40.04
C ARG A 780 3.98 39.75 40.24
#